data_c5c4505b09b3416bc81e03db0ec80351
#
_entry.id   c5c4505b09b3416bc81e03db0ec80351
#
_cell.length_a   1.000
_cell.length_b   1.000
_cell.length_c   1.000
_cell.angle_alpha   90.00
_cell.angle_beta   90.00
_cell.angle_gamma   90.00
#
_symmetry.space_group_name_H-M   'P 1'
#
loop_
_entity.id
_entity.type
_entity.pdbx_description
1 polymer ?
#
loop_
_entity_poly.entity_id
_entity_poly.type
_entity_poly.pdbx_seq_one_letter_code
_entity_poly.pdbx_strand_id
1 'polypeptide(L)'
;MIILQEYFDACVYVTLKQEELTENGIKKLEAAQSVLELEKEITEILNELLDTEYDNFALLKNGEEHKKLILCIDNLETLLIDNSGEFDNFLADIPLTWKVLITSRISIDNSKIIRINDLKKQDAVQLARTYLIKRNGGLNEHKIEENKLKRIAEMCFFNPLAIRLTIDLYLKGGSIDSSIQCANKEIAQFSFRNLIDALSEDAIKVLECLYIKPNITRVDLRDILGLSEDEVAENIQQLSNTSLIIRKTNDEAETYKLGESISNLLLANPRNIEIRGKIQNDIAQRAQAIAVHEQQQRRLGIEKNNINYIDDKLPSALKILLLDLNKKLKSMRKKQTGQSQQATELLERFQQIEKDFISFSAYHIGFGRLLNELKAFPRAISRFEKALELDPTSLVAKYFLALSYFLQRDPNKAAQLLEELYSHDNKPDELEELITDFLFRSLMYSNNFEKTLELTKEWKGSKFRGIQGSYRARAIKASVENISDISERANGISRAIKTLSDVLRTDGYIKCASLQVRNICNEIAMLMTTKPEYSSHKDSVSWLDFITLHVPEIKEYLSYPHRDCNFLIDFIERMHNKRQRNLFKSVYWSNFLSDFKSGEKKQSFSSQRMTDQHIEVTVEKQLKDGDRLQKFIFARSKDGTRYFIHLNALKNENLSTWKELRTGSKLAIIPDLENIKEEKDIVAKEGFILSV
;
A
#
# COMPACT_ATOMS: atom_id res chain seq x y z
N MET A 1 47.43 -30.27 -8.86
CA MET A 1 47.70 -31.61 -8.30
C MET A 1 49.20 -31.85 -8.11
N ILE A 2 50.07 -31.77 -9.15
CA ILE A 2 51.51 -32.09 -9.03
C ILE A 2 52.23 -31.30 -7.89
N ILE A 3 51.86 -30.04 -7.63
CA ILE A 3 52.47 -29.23 -6.54
C ILE A 3 51.95 -29.65 -5.15
N LEU A 4 50.76 -30.24 -5.06
CA LEU A 4 50.15 -30.64 -3.79
C LEU A 4 50.68 -31.99 -3.26
N GLN A 5 51.26 -32.84 -4.12
CA GLN A 5 51.82 -34.14 -3.77
C GLN A 5 53.02 -34.05 -2.77
N GLU A 6 53.65 -32.87 -2.66
CA GLU A 6 54.70 -32.63 -1.66
C GLU A 6 54.14 -32.41 -0.23
N TYR A 7 52.84 -32.14 -0.08
CA TYR A 7 52.23 -31.76 1.19
C TYR A 7 51.20 -32.77 1.70
N PHE A 8 50.68 -33.66 0.82
CA PHE A 8 49.64 -34.63 1.13
C PHE A 8 50.07 -36.04 0.72
N ASP A 9 49.66 -37.02 1.53
CA ASP A 9 49.96 -38.44 1.28
C ASP A 9 49.19 -38.97 0.06
N ALA A 10 47.96 -38.46 -0.19
CA ALA A 10 47.21 -38.71 -1.43
C ALA A 10 46.34 -37.51 -1.79
N CYS A 11 46.10 -37.36 -3.10
CA CYS A 11 45.23 -36.34 -3.71
C CYS A 11 44.14 -37.03 -4.53
N VAL A 12 42.92 -36.96 -4.06
CA VAL A 12 41.73 -37.51 -4.77
C VAL A 12 41.03 -36.42 -5.55
N TYR A 13 40.66 -36.68 -6.76
CA TYR A 13 39.80 -35.78 -7.56
C TYR A 13 38.59 -36.57 -8.06
N VAL A 14 37.41 -36.09 -7.65
CA VAL A 14 36.12 -36.61 -8.11
C VAL A 14 35.32 -35.49 -8.76
N THR A 15 34.70 -35.73 -9.86
CA THR A 15 33.84 -34.79 -10.53
C THR A 15 32.38 -35.27 -10.58
N LEU A 16 31.46 -34.44 -10.11
CA LEU A 16 30.03 -34.71 -10.13
C LEU A 16 29.36 -34.14 -11.38
N LYS A 17 30.15 -33.84 -12.41
CA LYS A 17 29.71 -33.22 -13.64
C LYS A 17 28.91 -34.23 -14.47
N GLN A 18 27.58 -34.08 -14.51
CA GLN A 18 26.67 -34.95 -15.27
C GLN A 18 26.60 -34.60 -16.77
N GLU A 19 26.88 -33.36 -17.12
CA GLU A 19 26.79 -32.84 -18.47
C GLU A 19 28.01 -31.99 -18.84
N GLU A 20 28.46 -32.08 -20.08
CA GLU A 20 29.53 -31.24 -20.62
C GLU A 20 29.07 -30.53 -21.88
N LEU A 21 29.24 -29.21 -21.93
CA LEU A 21 28.99 -28.43 -23.13
C LEU A 21 30.19 -28.51 -24.05
N THR A 22 29.96 -29.08 -25.26
CA THR A 22 30.96 -29.20 -26.30
C THR A 22 30.50 -28.45 -27.56
N GLU A 23 31.39 -28.33 -28.52
CA GLU A 23 31.05 -27.76 -29.85
C GLU A 23 30.02 -28.56 -30.65
N ASN A 24 29.65 -29.76 -30.17
CA ASN A 24 28.62 -30.64 -30.77
C ASN A 24 27.34 -30.68 -29.92
N GLY A 25 27.22 -29.81 -28.91
CA GLY A 25 26.10 -29.74 -27.95
C GLY A 25 26.42 -30.36 -26.60
N ILE A 26 25.39 -30.68 -25.84
CA ILE A 26 25.51 -31.23 -24.49
C ILE A 26 25.79 -32.72 -24.55
N LYS A 27 26.91 -33.14 -23.93
CA LYS A 27 27.29 -34.53 -23.73
C LYS A 27 26.96 -34.94 -22.32
N LYS A 28 26.23 -36.02 -22.08
CA LYS A 28 26.00 -36.63 -20.79
C LYS A 28 27.20 -37.42 -20.31
N LEU A 29 27.52 -37.33 -19.04
CA LEU A 29 28.61 -38.05 -18.37
C LEU A 29 28.02 -38.88 -17.24
N GLU A 30 28.68 -40.00 -16.92
CA GLU A 30 28.39 -40.77 -15.73
C GLU A 30 29.06 -40.06 -14.53
N ALA A 31 28.31 -39.73 -13.51
CA ALA A 31 28.80 -39.09 -12.28
C ALA A 31 27.91 -39.50 -11.12
N ALA A 32 28.45 -39.47 -9.88
CA ALA A 32 27.73 -39.78 -8.66
C ALA A 32 26.51 -38.87 -8.49
N GLN A 33 25.37 -39.45 -8.15
CA GLN A 33 24.10 -38.75 -7.95
C GLN A 33 23.67 -38.68 -6.48
N SER A 34 24.39 -39.32 -5.58
CA SER A 34 24.15 -39.33 -4.14
C SER A 34 25.46 -39.25 -3.35
N VAL A 35 25.36 -38.89 -2.07
CA VAL A 35 26.52 -38.88 -1.15
C VAL A 35 27.09 -40.27 -1.02
N LEU A 36 26.27 -41.32 -1.01
CA LEU A 36 26.70 -42.70 -0.91
C LEU A 36 27.52 -43.14 -2.17
N GLU A 37 27.16 -42.73 -3.35
CA GLU A 37 27.93 -42.97 -4.56
C GLU A 37 29.23 -42.21 -4.59
N LEU A 38 29.25 -40.95 -4.06
CA LEU A 38 30.46 -40.17 -3.90
C LEU A 38 31.43 -40.85 -2.90
N GLU A 39 30.95 -41.34 -1.77
CA GLU A 39 31.74 -42.09 -0.78
C GLU A 39 32.35 -43.35 -1.37
N LYS A 40 31.57 -44.06 -2.17
CA LYS A 40 32.05 -45.25 -2.84
C LYS A 40 33.16 -44.93 -3.84
N GLU A 41 32.98 -43.91 -4.70
CA GLU A 41 33.99 -43.47 -5.65
C GLU A 41 35.30 -43.01 -4.97
N ILE A 42 35.19 -42.24 -3.87
CA ILE A 42 36.35 -41.84 -3.07
C ILE A 42 37.04 -43.06 -2.48
N THR A 43 36.28 -44.05 -2.01
CA THR A 43 36.84 -45.28 -1.41
C THR A 43 37.62 -46.08 -2.44
N GLU A 44 37.08 -46.29 -3.64
CA GLU A 44 37.73 -46.99 -4.72
C GLU A 44 39.04 -46.31 -5.13
N ILE A 45 39.04 -44.98 -5.30
CA ILE A 45 40.23 -44.21 -5.68
C ILE A 45 41.32 -44.25 -4.55
N LEU A 46 40.89 -44.12 -3.31
CA LEU A 46 41.86 -44.14 -2.17
C LEU A 46 42.44 -45.52 -1.94
N ASN A 47 41.67 -46.60 -2.11
CA ASN A 47 42.18 -47.96 -2.05
C ASN A 47 43.28 -48.20 -3.10
N GLU A 48 43.06 -47.70 -4.33
CA GLU A 48 44.10 -47.80 -5.39
C GLU A 48 45.34 -46.92 -5.05
N LEU A 49 45.16 -45.72 -4.60
CA LEU A 49 46.26 -44.78 -4.30
C LEU A 49 47.09 -45.18 -3.10
N LEU A 50 46.49 -45.81 -2.09
CA LEU A 50 47.13 -46.16 -0.82
C LEU A 50 47.49 -47.63 -0.68
N ASP A 51 47.17 -48.45 -1.73
CA ASP A 51 47.35 -49.91 -1.75
C ASP A 51 46.64 -50.60 -0.57
N THR A 52 45.32 -50.25 -0.41
CA THR A 52 44.46 -50.73 0.68
C THR A 52 43.21 -51.41 0.08
N GLU A 53 42.47 -52.18 0.91
CA GLU A 53 41.25 -52.89 0.51
C GLU A 53 40.12 -52.68 1.50
N TYR A 54 39.66 -51.42 1.66
CA TYR A 54 38.52 -51.12 2.53
C TYR A 54 37.18 -51.29 1.80
N ASP A 55 36.23 -51.97 2.44
CA ASP A 55 34.93 -52.27 1.83
C ASP A 55 34.01 -51.06 1.70
N ASN A 56 34.20 -50.04 2.55
CA ASN A 56 33.37 -48.82 2.57
C ASN A 56 34.15 -47.61 3.11
N PHE A 57 33.56 -46.42 2.89
CA PHE A 57 34.13 -45.13 3.26
C PHE A 57 34.36 -44.99 4.78
N ALA A 58 33.44 -45.52 5.60
CA ALA A 58 33.57 -45.41 7.08
C ALA A 58 34.78 -46.20 7.60
N LEU A 59 35.05 -47.40 7.06
CA LEU A 59 36.25 -48.18 7.42
C LEU A 59 37.51 -47.54 6.93
N LEU A 60 37.56 -47.05 5.72
CA LEU A 60 38.70 -46.32 5.13
C LEU A 60 39.00 -45.05 5.94
N LYS A 61 38.02 -44.25 6.25
CA LYS A 61 38.13 -43.03 7.04
C LYS A 61 38.80 -43.30 8.41
N ASN A 62 38.31 -44.32 9.12
CA ASN A 62 38.84 -44.71 10.42
C ASN A 62 40.25 -45.31 10.36
N GLY A 63 40.55 -46.07 9.29
CA GLY A 63 41.88 -46.64 9.10
C GLY A 63 42.95 -45.63 8.70
N GLU A 64 42.57 -44.64 7.92
CA GLU A 64 43.48 -43.66 7.31
C GLU A 64 43.36 -42.25 7.92
N GLU A 65 42.71 -42.06 9.08
CA GLU A 65 42.52 -40.77 9.75
C GLU A 65 43.81 -40.02 10.06
N HIS A 66 44.92 -40.75 10.21
CA HIS A 66 46.24 -40.20 10.53
C HIS A 66 46.96 -39.60 9.31
N LYS A 67 46.57 -39.96 8.10
CA LYS A 67 47.15 -39.47 6.84
C LYS A 67 46.65 -38.08 6.47
N LYS A 68 47.47 -37.32 5.78
CA LYS A 68 47.12 -36.03 5.22
C LYS A 68 46.58 -36.20 3.80
N LEU A 69 45.26 -36.20 3.64
CA LEU A 69 44.63 -36.36 2.34
C LEU A 69 44.01 -35.03 1.88
N ILE A 70 43.92 -34.85 0.57
CA ILE A 70 43.12 -33.78 -0.02
C ILE A 70 42.10 -34.38 -0.97
N LEU A 71 40.83 -34.10 -0.69
CA LEU A 71 39.69 -34.47 -1.53
C LEU A 71 39.28 -33.25 -2.38
N CYS A 72 39.43 -33.33 -3.67
CA CYS A 72 38.98 -32.31 -4.61
C CYS A 72 37.65 -32.77 -5.24
N ILE A 73 36.54 -32.17 -4.86
CA ILE A 73 35.20 -32.47 -5.35
C ILE A 73 34.80 -31.36 -6.30
N ASP A 74 34.62 -31.70 -7.58
CA ASP A 74 34.33 -30.74 -8.63
C ASP A 74 32.85 -30.79 -9.04
N ASN A 75 32.24 -29.64 -9.21
CA ASN A 75 30.87 -29.47 -9.72
C ASN A 75 29.78 -30.00 -8.75
N LEU A 76 29.89 -29.65 -7.48
CA LEU A 76 29.02 -30.18 -6.41
C LEU A 76 27.56 -29.73 -6.50
N GLU A 77 27.23 -28.69 -7.27
CA GLU A 77 25.88 -28.14 -7.35
C GLU A 77 24.79 -29.17 -7.62
N THR A 78 25.09 -30.19 -8.42
CA THR A 78 24.12 -31.22 -8.79
C THR A 78 23.65 -32.04 -7.59
N LEU A 79 24.55 -32.29 -6.64
CA LEU A 79 24.28 -33.07 -5.43
C LEU A 79 23.62 -32.21 -4.34
N LEU A 80 23.94 -30.91 -4.26
CA LEU A 80 23.39 -30.00 -3.25
C LEU A 80 21.92 -29.64 -3.49
N ILE A 81 21.43 -29.69 -4.73
CA ILE A 81 20.02 -29.38 -5.05
C ILE A 81 19.09 -30.35 -4.33
N ASP A 82 19.42 -31.63 -4.30
CA ASP A 82 18.53 -32.68 -3.77
C ASP A 82 18.93 -33.18 -2.37
N ASN A 83 20.19 -33.04 -1.93
CA ASN A 83 20.74 -33.73 -0.77
C ASN A 83 21.69 -32.86 0.09
N SER A 84 21.42 -31.57 0.29
CA SER A 84 22.30 -30.65 1.02
C SER A 84 22.60 -31.11 2.46
N GLY A 85 21.60 -31.58 3.20
CA GLY A 85 21.75 -32.03 4.58
C GLY A 85 22.58 -33.31 4.74
N GLU A 86 22.53 -34.22 3.76
CA GLU A 86 23.36 -35.42 3.75
C GLU A 86 24.84 -35.08 3.48
N PHE A 87 25.08 -34.09 2.61
CA PHE A 87 26.43 -33.64 2.31
C PHE A 87 27.04 -32.86 3.47
N ASP A 88 26.30 -32.09 4.22
CA ASP A 88 26.77 -31.43 5.44
C ASP A 88 27.21 -32.46 6.50
N ASN A 89 26.44 -33.53 6.66
CA ASN A 89 26.82 -34.65 7.52
C ASN A 89 28.12 -35.34 7.05
N PHE A 90 28.25 -35.56 5.73
CA PHE A 90 29.47 -36.10 5.13
C PHE A 90 30.69 -35.21 5.47
N LEU A 91 30.61 -33.89 5.32
CA LEU A 91 31.67 -32.96 5.63
C LEU A 91 32.01 -32.93 7.13
N ALA A 92 31.00 -33.00 8.00
CA ALA A 92 31.18 -33.05 9.45
C ALA A 92 31.90 -34.32 9.91
N ASP A 93 31.80 -35.40 9.17
CA ASP A 93 32.37 -36.70 9.47
C ASP A 93 33.81 -36.90 8.97
N ILE A 94 34.31 -35.99 8.13
CA ILE A 94 35.68 -36.08 7.57
C ILE A 94 36.76 -35.81 8.65
N PRO A 95 37.83 -36.63 8.72
CA PRO A 95 38.91 -36.39 9.67
C PRO A 95 39.58 -35.02 9.52
N LEU A 96 39.97 -34.40 10.62
CA LEU A 96 40.61 -33.06 10.64
C LEU A 96 41.92 -32.99 9.88
N THR A 97 42.59 -34.09 9.70
CA THR A 97 43.83 -34.24 8.92
C THR A 97 43.57 -34.15 7.43
N TRP A 98 42.39 -34.46 6.98
CA TRP A 98 42.00 -34.35 5.59
C TRP A 98 41.57 -32.91 5.25
N LYS A 99 41.82 -32.51 4.02
CA LYS A 99 41.37 -31.23 3.47
C LYS A 99 40.42 -31.49 2.33
N VAL A 100 39.31 -30.71 2.29
CA VAL A 100 38.35 -30.79 1.20
C VAL A 100 38.41 -29.50 0.43
N LEU A 101 38.59 -29.61 -0.89
CA LEU A 101 38.50 -28.51 -1.85
C LEU A 101 37.31 -28.76 -2.76
N ILE A 102 36.38 -27.87 -2.75
CA ILE A 102 35.12 -28.02 -3.51
C ILE A 102 35.02 -26.92 -4.54
N THR A 103 34.62 -27.27 -5.76
CA THR A 103 34.14 -26.30 -6.72
C THR A 103 32.63 -26.44 -6.83
N SER A 104 31.90 -25.33 -6.68
CA SER A 104 30.45 -25.29 -6.80
C SER A 104 29.99 -23.89 -7.18
N ARG A 105 28.83 -23.79 -7.84
CA ARG A 105 28.11 -22.53 -8.09
C ARG A 105 27.19 -22.18 -6.93
N ILE A 106 26.96 -23.12 -6.01
CA ILE A 106 26.14 -22.98 -4.81
C ILE A 106 27.08 -22.87 -3.61
N SER A 107 26.88 -21.88 -2.75
CA SER A 107 27.65 -21.72 -1.51
C SER A 107 27.29 -22.82 -0.51
N ILE A 108 28.29 -23.31 0.20
CA ILE A 108 28.16 -24.32 1.24
C ILE A 108 28.35 -23.63 2.59
N ASP A 109 27.44 -23.86 3.51
CA ASP A 109 27.53 -23.32 4.88
C ASP A 109 28.76 -23.91 5.60
N ASN A 110 29.35 -23.14 6.51
CA ASN A 110 30.53 -23.51 7.27
C ASN A 110 31.83 -23.74 6.46
N SER A 111 31.88 -23.30 5.19
CA SER A 111 33.07 -23.40 4.35
C SER A 111 33.75 -22.04 4.14
N LYS A 112 35.10 -22.08 3.91
CA LYS A 112 35.85 -20.89 3.50
C LYS A 112 35.67 -20.65 2.00
N ILE A 113 34.80 -19.70 1.65
CA ILE A 113 34.49 -19.39 0.26
C ILE A 113 35.61 -18.58 -0.40
N ILE A 114 36.12 -19.08 -1.51
CA ILE A 114 37.06 -18.38 -2.40
C ILE A 114 36.31 -18.07 -3.70
N ARG A 115 35.90 -16.83 -3.92
CA ARG A 115 35.18 -16.43 -5.13
C ARG A 115 36.11 -16.31 -6.31
N ILE A 116 35.79 -17.02 -7.40
CA ILE A 116 36.48 -16.93 -8.70
C ILE A 116 35.62 -16.00 -9.57
N ASN A 117 36.16 -14.82 -9.90
CA ASN A 117 35.51 -13.84 -10.77
C ASN A 117 35.85 -14.13 -12.25
N ASP A 118 35.13 -13.45 -13.15
CA ASP A 118 35.46 -13.44 -14.57
C ASP A 118 36.90 -13.02 -14.81
N LEU A 119 37.49 -13.47 -15.95
CA LEU A 119 38.87 -13.14 -16.27
C LEU A 119 39.04 -11.63 -16.46
N LYS A 120 40.23 -11.15 -16.10
CA LYS A 120 40.63 -9.78 -16.47
C LYS A 120 40.77 -9.69 -18.00
N LYS A 121 40.52 -8.52 -18.58
CA LYS A 121 40.58 -8.30 -20.03
C LYS A 121 41.87 -8.86 -20.68
N GLN A 122 43.00 -8.65 -20.05
CA GLN A 122 44.31 -9.14 -20.57
C GLN A 122 44.37 -10.67 -20.57
N ASP A 123 43.92 -11.29 -19.47
CA ASP A 123 43.93 -12.75 -19.31
C ASP A 123 42.97 -13.43 -20.26
N ALA A 124 41.80 -12.82 -20.49
CA ALA A 124 40.77 -13.30 -21.45
C ALA A 124 41.30 -13.26 -22.90
N VAL A 125 41.95 -12.18 -23.30
CA VAL A 125 42.59 -12.10 -24.63
C VAL A 125 43.74 -13.09 -24.77
N GLN A 126 44.52 -13.28 -23.71
CA GLN A 126 45.59 -14.27 -23.68
C GLN A 126 45.02 -15.69 -23.77
N LEU A 127 43.94 -16.01 -23.05
CA LEU A 127 43.23 -17.29 -23.21
C LEU A 127 42.76 -17.52 -24.64
N ALA A 128 42.09 -16.53 -25.24
CA ALA A 128 41.62 -16.61 -26.62
C ALA A 128 42.76 -16.93 -27.61
N ARG A 129 43.88 -16.25 -27.45
CA ARG A 129 45.09 -16.45 -28.26
C ARG A 129 45.65 -17.86 -28.10
N THR A 130 45.92 -18.28 -26.85
CA THR A 130 46.56 -19.54 -26.50
C THR A 130 45.66 -20.72 -26.94
N TYR A 131 44.35 -20.60 -26.69
CA TYR A 131 43.39 -21.64 -27.06
C TYR A 131 43.30 -21.80 -28.57
N LEU A 132 43.25 -20.69 -29.35
CA LEU A 132 43.25 -20.72 -30.80
C LEU A 132 44.50 -21.45 -31.35
N ILE A 133 45.68 -21.09 -30.86
CA ILE A 133 46.94 -21.72 -31.29
C ILE A 133 46.93 -23.22 -30.96
N LYS A 134 46.49 -23.62 -29.80
CA LYS A 134 46.40 -25.01 -29.37
C LYS A 134 45.44 -25.84 -30.24
N ARG A 135 44.29 -25.29 -30.57
CA ARG A 135 43.24 -25.98 -31.39
C ARG A 135 43.63 -26.05 -32.87
N ASN A 136 44.43 -25.11 -33.37
CA ASN A 136 44.84 -25.07 -34.77
C ASN A 136 46.15 -25.85 -35.06
N GLY A 137 46.54 -26.74 -34.17
CA GLY A 137 47.73 -27.62 -34.33
C GLY A 137 49.07 -26.90 -34.40
N GLY A 138 49.16 -25.67 -33.93
CA GLY A 138 50.37 -24.84 -33.92
C GLY A 138 50.72 -24.22 -35.30
N LEU A 139 49.91 -24.46 -36.32
CA LEU A 139 50.07 -23.86 -37.66
C LEU A 139 49.61 -22.41 -37.68
N ASN A 140 50.49 -21.51 -38.15
CA ASN A 140 50.27 -20.06 -38.20
C ASN A 140 49.23 -19.59 -39.27
N GLU A 141 48.44 -20.49 -39.86
CA GLU A 141 47.58 -20.19 -41.01
C GLU A 141 46.34 -19.31 -40.69
N HIS A 142 45.90 -19.30 -39.46
CA HIS A 142 44.84 -18.40 -39.04
C HIS A 142 45.32 -17.34 -38.04
N LYS A 143 46.06 -16.32 -38.51
CA LYS A 143 46.34 -15.13 -37.71
C LYS A 143 45.04 -14.31 -37.54
N ILE A 144 44.33 -14.53 -36.44
CA ILE A 144 43.27 -13.58 -36.06
C ILE A 144 43.95 -12.33 -35.56
N GLU A 145 43.54 -11.16 -36.11
CA GLU A 145 43.99 -9.85 -35.65
C GLU A 145 43.72 -9.64 -34.15
N GLU A 146 44.62 -9.03 -33.47
CA GLU A 146 44.50 -8.74 -32.02
C GLU A 146 43.17 -8.08 -31.67
N ASN A 147 42.67 -7.17 -32.52
CA ASN A 147 41.41 -6.51 -32.33
C ASN A 147 40.21 -7.48 -32.36
N LYS A 148 40.28 -8.54 -33.13
CA LYS A 148 39.25 -9.58 -33.20
C LYS A 148 39.27 -10.45 -31.93
N LEU A 149 40.47 -10.78 -31.40
CA LEU A 149 40.58 -11.49 -30.12
C LEU A 149 40.07 -10.66 -28.92
N LYS A 150 40.38 -9.35 -28.95
CA LYS A 150 39.80 -8.41 -27.95
C LYS A 150 38.28 -8.36 -28.03
N ARG A 151 37.73 -8.31 -29.27
CA ARG A 151 36.29 -8.32 -29.48
C ARG A 151 35.64 -9.61 -29.00
N ILE A 152 36.25 -10.78 -29.31
CA ILE A 152 35.77 -12.06 -28.75
C ILE A 152 35.74 -12.03 -27.23
N ALA A 153 36.85 -11.63 -26.61
CA ALA A 153 36.91 -11.57 -25.14
C ALA A 153 35.84 -10.64 -24.52
N GLU A 154 35.65 -9.45 -25.09
CA GLU A 154 34.64 -8.47 -24.63
C GLU A 154 33.20 -8.96 -24.86
N MET A 155 32.91 -9.47 -26.03
CA MET A 155 31.54 -9.95 -26.39
C MET A 155 31.18 -11.28 -25.69
N CYS A 156 32.18 -12.04 -25.25
CA CYS A 156 32.03 -13.21 -24.40
C CYS A 156 32.06 -12.87 -22.89
N PHE A 157 32.01 -11.58 -22.55
CA PHE A 157 32.00 -11.09 -21.15
C PHE A 157 33.12 -11.66 -20.29
N PHE A 158 34.29 -11.86 -20.90
CA PHE A 158 35.49 -12.44 -20.28
C PHE A 158 35.29 -13.84 -19.67
N ASN A 159 34.21 -14.53 -20.05
CA ASN A 159 33.91 -15.89 -19.62
C ASN A 159 34.79 -16.90 -20.36
N PRO A 160 35.60 -17.74 -19.66
CA PRO A 160 36.52 -18.68 -20.30
C PRO A 160 35.84 -19.71 -21.21
N LEU A 161 34.65 -20.22 -20.82
CA LEU A 161 33.92 -21.19 -21.57
C LEU A 161 33.34 -20.57 -22.84
N ALA A 162 32.78 -19.37 -22.78
CA ALA A 162 32.28 -18.64 -23.93
C ALA A 162 33.36 -18.34 -24.95
N ILE A 163 34.53 -17.93 -24.50
CA ILE A 163 35.69 -17.68 -25.35
C ILE A 163 36.12 -18.97 -26.09
N ARG A 164 36.26 -20.10 -25.40
CA ARG A 164 36.63 -21.37 -25.97
C ARG A 164 35.61 -21.86 -27.00
N LEU A 165 34.34 -21.88 -26.62
CA LEU A 165 33.26 -22.33 -27.52
C LEU A 165 33.13 -21.44 -28.76
N THR A 166 33.28 -20.14 -28.63
CA THR A 166 33.32 -19.19 -29.76
C THR A 166 34.45 -19.52 -30.72
N ILE A 167 35.63 -19.84 -30.22
CA ILE A 167 36.78 -20.19 -31.04
C ILE A 167 36.56 -21.54 -31.76
N ASP A 168 36.01 -22.54 -31.04
CA ASP A 168 35.70 -23.83 -31.63
C ASP A 168 34.66 -23.71 -32.77
N LEU A 169 33.60 -22.93 -32.57
CA LEU A 169 32.59 -22.64 -33.58
C LEU A 169 33.16 -21.83 -34.77
N TYR A 170 34.04 -20.88 -34.51
CA TYR A 170 34.72 -20.13 -35.53
C TYR A 170 35.62 -21.03 -36.40
N LEU A 171 36.40 -21.93 -35.78
CA LEU A 171 37.25 -22.90 -36.51
C LEU A 171 36.46 -23.90 -37.34
N LYS A 172 35.20 -24.15 -37.02
CA LYS A 172 34.26 -24.94 -37.84
C LYS A 172 33.71 -24.20 -39.05
N GLY A 173 34.12 -22.98 -39.32
CA GLY A 173 33.76 -22.18 -40.51
C GLY A 173 32.69 -21.13 -40.26
N GLY A 174 32.31 -20.85 -39.00
CA GLY A 174 31.42 -19.76 -38.64
C GLY A 174 32.08 -18.40 -38.78
N SER A 175 31.28 -17.33 -38.97
CA SER A 175 31.80 -15.98 -38.75
C SER A 175 32.02 -15.69 -37.24
N ILE A 176 32.91 -14.79 -36.90
CA ILE A 176 33.15 -14.44 -35.49
C ILE A 176 31.86 -14.03 -34.79
N ASP A 177 31.03 -13.18 -35.42
CA ASP A 177 29.82 -12.69 -34.82
C ASP A 177 28.74 -13.79 -34.64
N SER A 178 28.57 -14.66 -35.65
CA SER A 178 27.65 -15.80 -35.49
C SER A 178 28.14 -16.80 -34.44
N SER A 179 29.45 -17.01 -34.32
CA SER A 179 30.05 -17.90 -33.35
C SER A 179 29.89 -17.34 -31.89
N ILE A 180 30.05 -16.04 -31.72
CA ILE A 180 29.80 -15.36 -30.42
C ILE A 180 28.32 -15.51 -30.02
N GLN A 181 27.38 -15.24 -30.94
CA GLN A 181 25.96 -15.34 -30.65
C GLN A 181 25.54 -16.76 -30.29
N CYS A 182 26.04 -17.75 -31.06
CA CYS A 182 25.76 -19.15 -30.82
C CYS A 182 26.35 -19.61 -29.48
N ALA A 183 27.62 -19.29 -29.20
CA ALA A 183 28.29 -19.64 -27.94
C ALA A 183 27.57 -19.05 -26.73
N ASN A 184 27.21 -17.77 -26.79
CA ASN A 184 26.47 -17.12 -25.70
C ASN A 184 25.12 -17.76 -25.47
N LYS A 185 24.38 -18.11 -26.56
CA LYS A 185 23.09 -18.79 -26.45
C LYS A 185 23.19 -20.19 -25.83
N GLU A 186 24.16 -20.99 -26.26
CA GLU A 186 24.38 -22.35 -25.74
C GLU A 186 24.81 -22.33 -24.27
N ILE A 187 25.72 -21.42 -23.89
CA ILE A 187 26.13 -21.25 -22.50
C ILE A 187 24.96 -20.77 -21.62
N ALA A 188 24.15 -19.85 -22.15
CA ALA A 188 22.94 -19.43 -21.48
C ALA A 188 22.03 -20.63 -21.19
N GLN A 189 21.76 -21.46 -22.18
CA GLN A 189 20.92 -22.63 -22.01
C GLN A 189 21.54 -23.67 -21.05
N PHE A 190 22.84 -23.95 -21.18
CA PHE A 190 23.54 -24.96 -20.39
C PHE A 190 23.73 -24.52 -18.90
N SER A 191 24.25 -23.33 -18.70
CA SER A 191 24.61 -22.86 -17.34
C SER A 191 23.40 -22.48 -16.48
N PHE A 192 22.31 -22.09 -17.11
CA PHE A 192 21.13 -21.55 -16.42
C PHE A 192 20.01 -22.55 -16.21
N ARG A 193 19.88 -23.52 -17.11
CA ARG A 193 18.75 -24.44 -17.05
C ARG A 193 18.68 -25.14 -15.70
N ASN A 194 19.82 -25.63 -15.22
CA ASN A 194 19.88 -26.36 -13.97
C ASN A 194 19.75 -25.46 -12.73
N LEU A 195 20.20 -24.20 -12.79
CA LEU A 195 20.11 -23.27 -11.66
C LEU A 195 18.73 -22.61 -11.54
N ILE A 196 18.13 -22.20 -12.67
CA ILE A 196 16.81 -21.54 -12.67
C ILE A 196 15.68 -22.55 -12.44
N ASP A 197 15.80 -23.75 -12.98
CA ASP A 197 14.78 -24.79 -12.79
C ASP A 197 14.69 -25.27 -11.32
N ALA A 198 15.72 -24.99 -10.50
CA ALA A 198 15.76 -25.25 -9.07
C ALA A 198 15.27 -24.07 -8.21
N LEU A 199 15.03 -22.89 -8.79
CA LEU A 199 14.56 -21.71 -8.04
C LEU A 199 13.05 -21.75 -7.82
N SER A 200 12.62 -21.21 -6.67
CA SER A 200 11.22 -20.92 -6.41
C SER A 200 10.67 -19.87 -7.41
N GLU A 201 9.37 -19.86 -7.62
CA GLU A 201 8.71 -18.86 -8.47
C GLU A 201 8.97 -17.44 -7.98
N ASP A 202 9.01 -17.24 -6.68
CA ASP A 202 9.28 -15.94 -6.07
C ASP A 202 10.75 -15.53 -6.18
N ALA A 203 11.69 -16.47 -6.10
CA ALA A 203 13.10 -16.20 -6.40
C ALA A 203 13.30 -15.76 -7.86
N ILE A 204 12.56 -16.34 -8.81
CA ILE A 204 12.56 -15.90 -10.21
C ILE A 204 11.99 -14.48 -10.33
N LYS A 205 10.91 -14.14 -9.60
CA LYS A 205 10.38 -12.76 -9.57
C LYS A 205 11.40 -11.76 -9.02
N VAL A 206 12.12 -12.14 -7.96
CA VAL A 206 13.21 -11.32 -7.41
C VAL A 206 14.32 -11.11 -8.45
N LEU A 207 14.77 -12.15 -9.14
CA LEU A 207 15.76 -12.05 -10.23
C LEU A 207 15.31 -11.10 -11.33
N GLU A 208 14.07 -11.23 -11.82
CA GLU A 208 13.53 -10.36 -12.87
C GLU A 208 13.38 -8.91 -12.39
N CYS A 209 13.04 -8.71 -11.13
CA CYS A 209 13.00 -7.38 -10.52
C CYS A 209 14.38 -6.72 -10.48
N LEU A 210 15.42 -7.48 -10.07
CA LEU A 210 16.82 -7.03 -10.05
C LEU A 210 17.38 -6.75 -11.45
N TYR A 211 16.89 -7.47 -12.46
CA TYR A 211 17.23 -7.24 -13.86
C TYR A 211 16.70 -5.88 -14.35
N ILE A 212 15.45 -5.56 -14.01
CA ILE A 212 14.78 -4.32 -14.44
C ILE A 212 15.31 -3.11 -13.66
N LYS A 213 15.49 -3.26 -12.34
CA LYS A 213 15.93 -2.21 -11.42
C LYS A 213 17.14 -2.70 -10.61
N PRO A 214 18.37 -2.51 -11.09
CA PRO A 214 19.57 -2.85 -10.34
C PRO A 214 19.77 -1.94 -9.11
N ASN A 215 20.48 -2.43 -8.10
CA ASN A 215 20.73 -1.79 -6.82
C ASN A 215 19.45 -1.47 -6.03
N ILE A 216 18.55 -2.43 -5.97
CA ILE A 216 17.28 -2.34 -5.25
C ILE A 216 17.45 -2.79 -3.79
N THR A 217 16.68 -2.21 -2.87
CA THR A 217 16.66 -2.59 -1.45
C THR A 217 15.65 -3.73 -1.21
N ARG A 218 15.75 -4.41 -0.05
CA ARG A 218 14.74 -5.41 0.38
C ARG A 218 13.34 -4.82 0.46
N VAL A 219 13.24 -3.59 0.94
CA VAL A 219 11.97 -2.87 1.08
C VAL A 219 11.31 -2.65 -0.28
N ASP A 220 12.11 -2.19 -1.26
CA ASP A 220 11.60 -2.01 -2.62
C ASP A 220 11.18 -3.35 -3.26
N LEU A 221 11.94 -4.44 -3.03
CA LEU A 221 11.58 -5.79 -3.51
C LEU A 221 10.23 -6.23 -2.92
N ARG A 222 10.08 -6.09 -1.61
CA ARG A 222 8.83 -6.39 -0.90
C ARG A 222 7.64 -5.63 -1.47
N ASP A 223 7.79 -4.31 -1.61
CA ASP A 223 6.72 -3.44 -2.09
C ASP A 223 6.36 -3.70 -3.57
N ILE A 224 7.35 -3.95 -4.44
CA ILE A 224 7.11 -4.22 -5.87
C ILE A 224 6.48 -5.60 -6.07
N LEU A 225 6.98 -6.62 -5.38
CA LEU A 225 6.58 -8.02 -5.59
C LEU A 225 5.42 -8.46 -4.70
N GLY A 226 5.07 -7.67 -3.67
CA GLY A 226 4.01 -8.00 -2.70
C GLY A 226 4.38 -9.14 -1.75
N LEU A 227 5.68 -9.41 -1.54
CA LEU A 227 6.19 -10.47 -0.67
C LEU A 227 6.34 -9.99 0.77
N SER A 228 6.28 -10.90 1.73
CA SER A 228 6.59 -10.64 3.14
C SER A 228 8.11 -10.44 3.36
N GLU A 229 8.50 -9.99 4.55
CA GLU A 229 9.91 -9.82 4.92
C GLU A 229 10.67 -11.16 4.91
N ASP A 230 10.04 -12.21 5.43
CA ASP A 230 10.64 -13.54 5.52
C ASP A 230 10.79 -14.17 4.12
N GLU A 231 9.76 -14.07 3.27
CA GLU A 231 9.82 -14.55 1.88
C GLU A 231 10.91 -13.84 1.07
N VAL A 232 11.05 -12.52 1.21
CA VAL A 232 12.16 -11.80 0.53
C VAL A 232 13.51 -12.20 1.07
N ALA A 233 13.66 -12.41 2.39
CA ALA A 233 14.91 -12.83 3.01
C ALA A 233 15.32 -14.24 2.53
N GLU A 234 14.37 -15.19 2.51
CA GLU A 234 14.56 -16.56 2.02
C GLU A 234 14.97 -16.58 0.54
N ASN A 235 14.24 -15.87 -0.31
CA ASN A 235 14.55 -15.79 -1.73
C ASN A 235 15.89 -15.12 -2.01
N ILE A 236 16.25 -14.06 -1.28
CA ILE A 236 17.57 -13.43 -1.38
C ILE A 236 18.68 -14.41 -0.93
N GLN A 237 18.46 -15.18 0.12
CA GLN A 237 19.40 -16.18 0.58
C GLN A 237 19.58 -17.27 -0.47
N GLN A 238 18.50 -17.80 -1.03
CA GLN A 238 18.52 -18.78 -2.13
C GLN A 238 19.35 -18.26 -3.33
N LEU A 239 19.09 -17.01 -3.74
CA LEU A 239 19.81 -16.37 -4.85
C LEU A 239 21.26 -16.03 -4.51
N SER A 240 21.56 -15.72 -3.27
CA SER A 240 22.94 -15.48 -2.81
C SER A 240 23.75 -16.76 -2.77
N ASN A 241 23.15 -17.85 -2.31
CA ASN A 241 23.77 -19.18 -2.27
C ASN A 241 24.14 -19.67 -3.68
N THR A 242 23.32 -19.34 -4.69
CA THR A 242 23.58 -19.65 -6.10
C THR A 242 24.51 -18.65 -6.78
N SER A 243 25.05 -17.66 -6.08
CA SER A 243 25.89 -16.59 -6.64
C SER A 243 25.26 -15.80 -7.80
N LEU A 244 23.94 -15.83 -7.92
CA LEU A 244 23.19 -15.11 -8.97
C LEU A 244 23.10 -13.63 -8.69
N ILE A 245 23.16 -13.23 -7.42
CA ILE A 245 23.08 -11.84 -6.98
C ILE A 245 24.32 -11.41 -6.22
N ILE A 246 24.59 -10.11 -6.28
CA ILE A 246 25.68 -9.45 -5.56
C ILE A 246 25.07 -8.49 -4.55
N ARG A 247 25.41 -8.67 -3.29
CA ARG A 247 25.06 -7.79 -2.19
C ARG A 247 26.07 -6.63 -2.12
N LYS A 248 25.57 -5.41 -2.03
CA LYS A 248 26.35 -4.21 -1.76
C LYS A 248 25.83 -3.56 -0.49
N THR A 249 26.72 -3.30 0.46
CA THR A 249 26.40 -2.57 1.68
C THR A 249 27.03 -1.20 1.57
N ASN A 250 26.23 -0.15 1.55
CA ASN A 250 26.64 1.24 1.68
C ASN A 250 26.22 1.73 3.07
N ASP A 251 26.75 2.87 3.52
CA ASP A 251 26.47 3.43 4.86
C ASP A 251 24.96 3.70 5.12
N GLU A 252 24.14 3.81 4.07
CA GLU A 252 22.73 4.15 4.18
C GLU A 252 21.78 2.95 4.00
N ALA A 253 22.14 1.94 3.19
CA ALA A 253 21.29 0.79 2.93
C ALA A 253 22.01 -0.37 2.25
N GLU A 254 21.48 -1.56 2.48
CA GLU A 254 21.87 -2.78 1.77
C GLU A 254 21.11 -2.88 0.45
N THR A 255 21.84 -3.03 -0.65
CA THR A 255 21.28 -3.14 -2.00
C THR A 255 21.75 -4.40 -2.72
N TYR A 256 20.94 -4.87 -3.65
CA TYR A 256 21.18 -6.10 -4.41
C TYR A 256 21.22 -5.78 -5.91
N LYS A 257 22.11 -6.46 -6.61
CA LYS A 257 22.17 -6.43 -8.08
C LYS A 257 22.52 -7.80 -8.64
N LEU A 258 22.21 -8.02 -9.90
CA LEU A 258 22.65 -9.22 -10.62
C LEU A 258 24.16 -9.18 -10.91
N GLY A 259 24.78 -10.37 -11.02
CA GLY A 259 26.08 -10.51 -11.66
C GLY A 259 26.00 -10.10 -13.15
N GLU A 260 27.06 -9.53 -13.72
CA GLU A 260 27.04 -9.01 -15.09
C GLU A 260 26.74 -10.09 -16.15
N SER A 261 27.33 -11.27 -15.99
CA SER A 261 27.07 -12.43 -16.86
C SER A 261 25.62 -12.92 -16.79
N ILE A 262 24.95 -12.74 -15.64
CA ILE A 262 23.59 -13.20 -15.37
C ILE A 262 22.52 -12.37 -16.08
N SER A 263 22.73 -11.06 -16.15
CA SER A 263 21.81 -10.16 -16.86
C SER A 263 21.62 -10.55 -18.33
N ASN A 264 22.69 -10.96 -19.00
CA ASN A 264 22.64 -11.39 -20.40
C ASN A 264 21.93 -12.74 -20.59
N LEU A 265 22.05 -13.60 -19.59
CA LEU A 265 21.47 -14.94 -19.60
C LEU A 265 19.94 -14.89 -19.35
N LEU A 266 19.48 -13.99 -18.50
CA LEU A 266 18.05 -13.74 -18.30
C LEU A 266 17.36 -13.21 -19.56
N LEU A 267 18.06 -12.44 -20.39
CA LEU A 267 17.55 -11.99 -21.69
C LEU A 267 17.21 -13.14 -22.64
N ALA A 268 17.99 -14.21 -22.60
CA ALA A 268 17.85 -15.36 -23.48
C ALA A 268 16.76 -16.36 -23.03
N ASN A 269 16.21 -16.24 -21.82
CA ASN A 269 15.22 -17.17 -21.29
C ASN A 269 13.78 -16.70 -21.56
N PRO A 270 13.04 -17.34 -22.50
CA PRO A 270 11.67 -16.93 -22.84
C PRO A 270 10.64 -17.24 -21.74
N ARG A 271 10.94 -18.13 -20.77
CA ARG A 271 9.99 -18.53 -19.72
C ARG A 271 9.60 -17.36 -18.79
N ASN A 272 10.47 -16.37 -18.64
CA ASN A 272 10.28 -15.27 -17.71
C ASN A 272 9.71 -13.99 -18.34
N ILE A 273 9.40 -14.00 -19.65
CA ILE A 273 8.95 -12.80 -20.38
C ILE A 273 7.67 -12.22 -19.77
N GLU A 274 6.71 -13.05 -19.38
CA GLU A 274 5.45 -12.58 -18.79
C GLU A 274 5.67 -11.97 -17.41
N ILE A 275 6.48 -12.61 -16.57
CA ILE A 275 6.83 -12.12 -15.23
C ILE A 275 7.57 -10.78 -15.36
N ARG A 276 8.57 -10.73 -16.25
CA ARG A 276 9.32 -9.50 -16.56
C ARG A 276 8.42 -8.38 -17.03
N GLY A 277 7.50 -8.66 -17.96
CA GLY A 277 6.55 -7.67 -18.47
C GLY A 277 5.64 -7.09 -17.38
N LYS A 278 5.12 -7.92 -16.48
CA LYS A 278 4.32 -7.48 -15.34
C LYS A 278 5.13 -6.58 -14.41
N ILE A 279 6.30 -7.03 -13.97
CA ILE A 279 7.16 -6.26 -13.05
C ILE A 279 7.60 -4.93 -13.70
N GLN A 280 7.95 -4.93 -14.98
CA GLN A 280 8.34 -3.72 -15.71
C GLN A 280 7.19 -2.70 -15.76
N ASN A 281 5.98 -3.17 -16.03
CA ASN A 281 4.79 -2.33 -16.03
C ASN A 281 4.51 -1.75 -14.62
N ASP A 282 4.61 -2.57 -13.58
CA ASP A 282 4.40 -2.12 -12.20
C ASP A 282 5.43 -1.07 -11.76
N ILE A 283 6.71 -1.31 -12.06
CA ILE A 283 7.78 -0.34 -11.78
C ILE A 283 7.55 0.96 -12.56
N ALA A 284 7.19 0.87 -13.85
CA ALA A 284 6.92 2.04 -14.68
C ALA A 284 5.72 2.84 -14.18
N GLN A 285 4.63 2.19 -13.82
CA GLN A 285 3.43 2.83 -13.26
C GLN A 285 3.74 3.54 -11.92
N ARG A 286 4.52 2.91 -11.04
CA ARG A 286 4.96 3.51 -9.77
C ARG A 286 5.84 4.73 -10.00
N ALA A 287 6.84 4.62 -10.88
CA ALA A 287 7.71 5.73 -11.24
C ALA A 287 6.91 6.89 -11.87
N GLN A 288 5.95 6.59 -12.74
CA GLN A 288 5.06 7.59 -13.34
C GLN A 288 4.18 8.26 -12.28
N ALA A 289 3.60 7.50 -11.34
CA ALA A 289 2.78 8.05 -10.26
C ALA A 289 3.57 9.04 -9.39
N ILE A 290 4.81 8.70 -9.04
CA ILE A 290 5.72 9.59 -8.29
C ILE A 290 6.01 10.84 -9.11
N ALA A 291 6.44 10.69 -10.38
CA ALA A 291 6.80 11.81 -11.23
C ALA A 291 5.63 12.78 -11.47
N VAL A 292 4.43 12.26 -11.72
CA VAL A 292 3.20 13.06 -11.88
C VAL A 292 2.91 13.83 -10.60
N HIS A 293 3.04 13.20 -9.43
CA HIS A 293 2.81 13.86 -8.15
C HIS A 293 3.83 14.97 -7.88
N GLU A 294 5.12 14.69 -8.07
CA GLU A 294 6.19 15.69 -7.91
C GLU A 294 6.01 16.88 -8.86
N GLN A 295 5.66 16.62 -10.12
CA GLN A 295 5.36 17.68 -11.07
C GLN A 295 4.14 18.50 -10.62
N GLN A 296 3.11 17.86 -10.11
CA GLN A 296 1.92 18.54 -9.58
C GLN A 296 2.25 19.37 -8.35
N GLN A 297 3.06 18.86 -7.42
CA GLN A 297 3.53 19.61 -6.25
C GLN A 297 4.25 20.91 -6.69
N ARG A 298 5.21 20.79 -7.62
CA ARG A 298 5.95 21.96 -8.14
C ARG A 298 5.03 22.95 -8.83
N ARG A 299 4.10 22.48 -9.67
CA ARG A 299 3.14 23.33 -10.40
C ARG A 299 2.21 24.09 -9.46
N LEU A 300 1.79 23.48 -8.38
CA LEU A 300 0.87 24.06 -7.38
C LEU A 300 1.60 24.81 -6.26
N GLY A 301 2.94 24.82 -6.25
CA GLY A 301 3.72 25.42 -5.17
C GLY A 301 3.50 24.76 -3.82
N ILE A 302 3.26 23.42 -3.81
CA ILE A 302 3.06 22.66 -2.57
C ILE A 302 4.42 22.44 -1.92
N GLU A 303 4.65 23.06 -0.77
CA GLU A 303 5.90 23.03 -0.03
C GLU A 303 5.76 22.32 1.31
N LYS A 304 6.86 22.16 2.05
CA LYS A 304 6.90 21.64 3.42
C LYS A 304 5.83 22.35 4.27
N ASN A 305 5.16 21.61 5.13
CA ASN A 305 4.01 22.02 5.93
C ASN A 305 2.65 22.13 5.21
N ASN A 306 2.57 21.75 3.93
CA ASN A 306 1.27 21.41 3.35
C ASN A 306 0.88 19.99 3.75
N ILE A 307 -0.40 19.76 4.07
CA ILE A 307 -0.92 18.46 4.53
C ILE A 307 -0.79 17.32 3.51
N ASN A 308 -0.61 17.65 2.24
CA ASN A 308 -0.46 16.69 1.13
C ASN A 308 0.98 16.64 0.59
N TYR A 309 1.92 17.35 1.20
CA TYR A 309 3.32 17.35 0.78
C TYR A 309 3.97 15.99 1.03
N ILE A 310 4.70 15.52 0.02
CA ILE A 310 5.54 14.32 0.09
C ILE A 310 6.95 14.74 -0.34
N ASP A 311 7.93 14.57 0.55
CA ASP A 311 9.30 14.99 0.29
C ASP A 311 9.94 14.15 -0.83
N ASP A 312 10.61 14.83 -1.78
CA ASP A 312 11.30 14.21 -2.91
C ASP A 312 12.46 13.30 -2.47
N LYS A 313 12.96 13.47 -1.25
CA LYS A 313 14.07 12.66 -0.67
C LYS A 313 13.60 11.36 -0.04
N LEU A 314 12.30 11.14 0.14
CA LEU A 314 11.80 9.91 0.73
C LEU A 314 12.04 8.71 -0.18
N PRO A 315 12.25 7.51 0.39
CA PRO A 315 12.31 6.26 -0.37
C PRO A 315 11.06 6.03 -1.23
N SER A 316 11.25 5.46 -2.42
CA SER A 316 10.15 5.27 -3.40
C SER A 316 8.98 4.47 -2.83
N ALA A 317 9.25 3.41 -2.04
CA ALA A 317 8.22 2.60 -1.41
C ALA A 317 7.36 3.43 -0.43
N LEU A 318 7.99 4.30 0.39
CA LEU A 318 7.27 5.19 1.29
C LEU A 318 6.45 6.24 0.53
N LYS A 319 7.00 6.82 -0.55
CA LYS A 319 6.25 7.76 -1.42
C LYS A 319 4.98 7.11 -1.96
N ILE A 320 5.08 5.91 -2.52
CA ILE A 320 3.94 5.16 -3.07
C ILE A 320 2.89 4.89 -1.99
N LEU A 321 3.30 4.46 -0.80
CA LEU A 321 2.37 4.23 0.31
C LEU A 321 1.62 5.52 0.71
N LEU A 322 2.32 6.65 0.81
CA LEU A 322 1.72 7.93 1.15
C LEU A 322 0.79 8.46 0.04
N LEU A 323 1.13 8.22 -1.24
CA LEU A 323 0.25 8.54 -2.37
C LEU A 323 -1.05 7.72 -2.33
N ASP A 324 -0.94 6.41 -2.08
CA ASP A 324 -2.09 5.53 -1.95
C ASP A 324 -2.96 5.92 -0.75
N LEU A 325 -2.35 6.22 0.39
CA LEU A 325 -3.03 6.75 1.57
C LEU A 325 -3.85 8.01 1.22
N ASN A 326 -3.22 9.01 0.59
CA ASN A 326 -3.89 10.26 0.25
C ASN A 326 -5.09 10.04 -0.70
N LYS A 327 -4.96 9.11 -1.66
CA LYS A 327 -6.03 8.74 -2.58
C LYS A 327 -7.19 8.03 -1.86
N LYS A 328 -6.86 7.05 -1.02
CA LYS A 328 -7.86 6.25 -0.29
C LYS A 328 -8.58 7.09 0.79
N LEU A 329 -7.88 7.95 1.52
CA LEU A 329 -8.51 8.86 2.49
C LEU A 329 -9.55 9.79 1.84
N LYS A 330 -9.27 10.31 0.63
CA LYS A 330 -10.25 11.10 -0.13
C LYS A 330 -11.50 10.29 -0.51
N SER A 331 -11.32 9.03 -0.87
CA SER A 331 -12.44 8.14 -1.23
C SER A 331 -13.26 7.72 -0.02
N MET A 332 -12.61 7.44 1.12
CA MET A 332 -13.25 7.04 2.37
C MET A 332 -14.17 8.13 2.92
N ARG A 333 -13.75 9.40 2.81
CA ARG A 333 -14.57 10.56 3.24
C ARG A 333 -15.80 10.78 2.37
N LYS A 334 -15.79 10.30 1.11
CA LYS A 334 -16.93 10.47 0.17
C LYS A 334 -17.95 9.34 0.25
N LYS A 335 -17.58 8.13 0.70
CA LYS A 335 -18.44 6.94 0.73
C LYS A 335 -18.53 6.39 2.16
N GLN A 336 -19.73 6.40 2.72
CA GLN A 336 -19.98 5.82 4.06
C GLN A 336 -19.97 4.28 4.10
N THR A 337 -19.98 3.61 2.94
CA THR A 337 -20.05 2.14 2.81
C THR A 337 -18.81 1.61 2.07
N GLY A 338 -18.16 0.57 2.60
CA GLY A 338 -16.96 -0.06 2.02
C GLY A 338 -15.63 0.38 2.64
N GLN A 339 -15.66 1.09 3.77
CA GLN A 339 -14.48 1.63 4.46
C GLN A 339 -13.57 0.56 5.07
N SER A 340 -14.12 -0.60 5.46
CA SER A 340 -13.40 -1.60 6.28
C SER A 340 -12.21 -2.23 5.52
N GLN A 341 -12.42 -2.74 4.32
CA GLN A 341 -11.40 -3.53 3.61
C GLN A 341 -10.20 -2.69 3.14
N GLN A 342 -10.45 -1.53 2.51
CA GLN A 342 -9.37 -0.63 2.04
C GLN A 342 -8.53 -0.06 3.18
N ALA A 343 -9.17 0.20 4.33
CA ALA A 343 -8.49 0.68 5.52
C ALA A 343 -7.66 -0.42 6.18
N THR A 344 -8.15 -1.67 6.18
CA THR A 344 -7.44 -2.84 6.70
C THR A 344 -6.20 -3.14 5.86
N GLU A 345 -6.32 -3.16 4.53
CA GLU A 345 -5.17 -3.31 3.64
C GLU A 345 -4.07 -2.25 3.89
N LEU A 346 -4.47 -0.97 4.04
CA LEU A 346 -3.49 0.08 4.33
C LEU A 346 -2.86 -0.10 5.70
N LEU A 347 -3.64 -0.52 6.71
CA LEU A 347 -3.14 -0.78 8.05
C LEU A 347 -2.08 -1.87 8.06
N GLU A 348 -2.36 -2.99 7.39
CA GLU A 348 -1.42 -4.10 7.23
C GLU A 348 -0.13 -3.66 6.52
N ARG A 349 -0.24 -2.92 5.43
CA ARG A 349 0.93 -2.39 4.70
C ARG A 349 1.76 -1.45 5.57
N PHE A 350 1.16 -0.53 6.34
CA PHE A 350 1.90 0.31 7.28
C PHE A 350 2.61 -0.51 8.35
N GLN A 351 1.98 -1.56 8.87
CA GLN A 351 2.58 -2.43 9.88
C GLN A 351 3.74 -3.27 9.33
N GLN A 352 3.61 -3.80 8.12
CA GLN A 352 4.64 -4.61 7.47
C GLN A 352 5.94 -3.85 7.24
N ILE A 353 5.87 -2.56 6.90
CA ILE A 353 7.05 -1.75 6.58
C ILE A 353 7.52 -0.88 7.76
N GLU A 354 6.96 -1.07 8.95
CA GLU A 354 7.25 -0.22 10.12
C GLU A 354 8.74 -0.20 10.46
N LYS A 355 9.39 -1.35 10.49
CA LYS A 355 10.81 -1.47 10.84
C LYS A 355 11.72 -0.68 9.90
N ASP A 356 11.35 -0.59 8.62
CA ASP A 356 12.15 0.06 7.59
C ASP A 356 12.01 1.58 7.60
N PHE A 357 10.86 2.09 8.06
CA PHE A 357 10.53 3.52 7.98
C PHE A 357 10.26 4.19 9.32
N ILE A 358 10.52 3.50 10.42
CA ILE A 358 10.33 4.05 11.78
C ILE A 358 11.15 5.32 12.05
N SER A 359 12.23 5.55 11.31
CA SER A 359 13.08 6.74 11.40
C SER A 359 12.56 7.94 10.58
N PHE A 360 11.49 7.78 9.80
CA PHE A 360 10.95 8.84 8.96
C PHE A 360 9.70 9.47 9.60
N SER A 361 9.76 10.77 9.90
CA SER A 361 8.60 11.53 10.41
C SER A 361 7.37 11.41 9.50
N ALA A 362 7.57 11.43 8.18
CA ALA A 362 6.50 11.30 7.18
C ALA A 362 5.74 9.96 7.29
N TYR A 363 6.43 8.86 7.65
CA TYR A 363 5.80 7.56 7.91
C TYR A 363 4.83 7.67 9.09
N HIS A 364 5.27 8.23 10.21
CA HIS A 364 4.44 8.38 11.40
C HIS A 364 3.26 9.33 11.17
N ILE A 365 3.46 10.42 10.42
CA ILE A 365 2.36 11.32 10.03
C ILE A 365 1.33 10.55 9.18
N GLY A 366 1.77 9.82 8.17
CA GLY A 366 0.88 9.03 7.32
C GLY A 366 0.11 7.98 8.11
N PHE A 367 0.80 7.21 8.94
CA PHE A 367 0.19 6.17 9.77
C PHE A 367 -0.80 6.77 10.80
N GLY A 368 -0.43 7.86 11.48
CA GLY A 368 -1.31 8.56 12.40
C GLY A 368 -2.59 9.08 11.72
N ARG A 369 -2.49 9.60 10.49
CA ARG A 369 -3.66 10.02 9.70
C ARG A 369 -4.62 8.85 9.39
N LEU A 370 -4.08 7.68 9.03
CA LEU A 370 -4.88 6.47 8.84
C LEU A 370 -5.57 6.04 10.13
N LEU A 371 -4.84 6.03 11.26
CA LEU A 371 -5.37 5.66 12.56
C LEU A 371 -6.48 6.61 13.04
N ASN A 372 -6.38 7.90 12.74
CA ASN A 372 -7.45 8.87 12.99
C ASN A 372 -8.72 8.56 12.20
N GLU A 373 -8.60 8.18 10.93
CA GLU A 373 -9.73 7.78 10.10
C GLU A 373 -10.39 6.48 10.63
N LEU A 374 -9.57 5.56 11.16
CA LEU A 374 -10.01 4.33 11.84
C LEU A 374 -10.52 4.57 13.28
N LYS A 375 -10.56 5.81 13.75
CA LYS A 375 -10.95 6.22 15.10
C LYS A 375 -10.09 5.61 16.22
N ALA A 376 -8.87 5.19 15.91
CA ALA A 376 -7.89 4.67 16.86
C ALA A 376 -7.03 5.82 17.43
N PHE A 377 -7.69 6.80 18.04
CA PHE A 377 -7.08 8.07 18.45
C PHE A 377 -5.87 7.94 19.39
N PRO A 378 -5.86 7.07 20.43
CA PRO A 378 -4.68 6.93 21.29
C PRO A 378 -3.44 6.48 20.51
N ARG A 379 -3.60 5.54 19.57
CA ARG A 379 -2.52 5.09 18.71
C ARG A 379 -2.06 6.17 17.73
N ALA A 380 -3.01 6.95 17.19
CA ALA A 380 -2.70 8.08 16.31
C ALA A 380 -1.88 9.14 17.03
N ILE A 381 -2.24 9.51 18.28
CA ILE A 381 -1.51 10.44 19.13
C ILE A 381 -0.05 9.99 19.29
N SER A 382 0.17 8.73 19.68
CA SER A 382 1.52 8.19 19.84
C SER A 382 2.34 8.29 18.54
N ARG A 383 1.70 8.08 17.36
CA ARG A 383 2.40 8.24 16.07
C ARG A 383 2.76 9.68 15.75
N PHE A 384 1.90 10.64 16.07
CA PHE A 384 2.21 12.06 15.86
C PHE A 384 3.24 12.58 16.86
N GLU A 385 3.24 12.11 18.10
CA GLU A 385 4.29 12.39 19.07
C GLU A 385 5.64 11.88 18.56
N LYS A 386 5.69 10.65 18.03
CA LYS A 386 6.90 10.10 17.42
C LYS A 386 7.34 10.89 16.19
N ALA A 387 6.41 11.36 15.37
CA ALA A 387 6.72 12.22 14.23
C ALA A 387 7.38 13.53 14.67
N LEU A 388 6.93 14.12 15.80
CA LEU A 388 7.49 15.35 16.39
C LEU A 388 8.83 15.13 17.10
N GLU A 389 9.09 13.94 17.65
CA GLU A 389 10.43 13.59 18.14
C GLU A 389 11.46 13.57 16.99
N LEU A 390 11.04 13.10 15.79
CA LEU A 390 11.90 13.02 14.61
C LEU A 390 12.02 14.35 13.86
N ASP A 391 10.94 15.14 13.78
CA ASP A 391 10.91 16.49 13.20
C ASP A 391 10.09 17.44 14.10
N PRO A 392 10.71 18.05 15.10
CA PRO A 392 10.04 18.98 16.02
C PRO A 392 9.45 20.22 15.33
N THR A 393 9.90 20.52 14.10
CA THR A 393 9.45 21.68 13.32
C THR A 393 8.22 21.40 12.46
N SER A 394 7.73 20.17 12.42
CA SER A 394 6.60 19.77 11.58
C SER A 394 5.28 20.35 12.08
N LEU A 395 4.81 21.42 11.44
CA LEU A 395 3.50 22.01 11.73
C LEU A 395 2.36 21.05 11.41
N VAL A 396 2.53 20.19 10.40
CA VAL A 396 1.54 19.18 9.98
C VAL A 396 1.37 18.11 11.06
N ALA A 397 2.48 17.60 11.64
CA ALA A 397 2.42 16.62 12.70
C ALA A 397 1.72 17.20 13.95
N LYS A 398 2.07 18.44 14.32
CA LYS A 398 1.46 19.15 15.47
C LYS A 398 -0.03 19.42 15.26
N TYR A 399 -0.42 19.78 14.03
CA TYR A 399 -1.83 19.95 13.66
C TYR A 399 -2.63 18.64 13.79
N PHE A 400 -2.11 17.53 13.26
CA PHE A 400 -2.80 16.24 13.35
C PHE A 400 -2.82 15.69 14.79
N LEU A 401 -1.79 15.98 15.59
CA LEU A 401 -1.79 15.67 17.02
C LEU A 401 -2.94 16.40 17.73
N ALA A 402 -3.06 17.70 17.50
CA ALA A 402 -4.16 18.50 18.06
C ALA A 402 -5.53 18.00 17.60
N LEU A 403 -5.66 17.68 16.30
CA LEU A 403 -6.89 17.08 15.75
C LEU A 403 -7.24 15.74 16.44
N SER A 404 -6.24 14.90 16.73
CA SER A 404 -6.44 13.62 17.42
C SER A 404 -6.96 13.80 18.84
N TYR A 405 -6.41 14.77 19.60
CA TYR A 405 -6.93 15.13 20.91
C TYR A 405 -8.37 15.64 20.84
N PHE A 406 -8.68 16.51 19.86
CA PHE A 406 -10.04 16.97 19.66
C PHE A 406 -11.02 15.81 19.38
N LEU A 407 -10.64 14.88 18.50
CA LEU A 407 -11.45 13.71 18.16
C LEU A 407 -11.59 12.73 19.33
N GLN A 408 -10.59 12.65 20.21
CA GLN A 408 -10.62 11.90 21.46
C GLN A 408 -11.47 12.56 22.55
N ARG A 409 -12.07 13.73 22.28
CA ARG A 409 -12.86 14.54 23.20
C ARG A 409 -12.04 15.24 24.30
N ASP A 410 -10.80 15.58 24.00
CA ASP A 410 -9.97 16.47 24.81
C ASP A 410 -9.75 17.82 24.08
N PRO A 411 -10.78 18.70 24.05
CA PRO A 411 -10.67 19.97 23.36
C PRO A 411 -9.71 20.96 24.03
N ASN A 412 -9.40 20.76 25.32
CA ASN A 412 -8.46 21.65 26.05
C ASN A 412 -7.03 21.46 25.52
N LYS A 413 -6.54 20.20 25.44
CA LYS A 413 -5.24 19.93 24.86
C LYS A 413 -5.17 20.30 23.39
N ALA A 414 -6.24 20.04 22.64
CA ALA A 414 -6.33 20.45 21.25
C ALA A 414 -6.20 21.97 21.10
N ALA A 415 -6.94 22.76 21.91
CA ALA A 415 -6.87 24.21 21.86
C ALA A 415 -5.46 24.73 22.17
N GLN A 416 -4.79 24.21 23.20
CA GLN A 416 -3.43 24.60 23.56
C GLN A 416 -2.44 24.42 22.39
N LEU A 417 -2.42 23.25 21.76
CA LEU A 417 -1.55 22.96 20.60
C LEU A 417 -1.89 23.84 19.39
N LEU A 418 -3.18 24.10 19.18
CA LEU A 418 -3.64 24.93 18.07
C LEU A 418 -3.36 26.42 18.29
N GLU A 419 -3.36 26.92 19.52
CA GLU A 419 -2.94 28.29 19.84
C GLU A 419 -1.46 28.51 19.53
N GLU A 420 -0.61 27.55 19.88
CA GLU A 420 0.80 27.60 19.53
C GLU A 420 1.00 27.62 18.01
N LEU A 421 0.24 26.79 17.27
CA LEU A 421 0.27 26.77 15.81
C LEU A 421 -0.29 28.06 15.21
N TYR A 422 -1.34 28.61 15.79
CA TYR A 422 -2.01 29.82 15.32
C TYR A 422 -1.08 31.04 15.36
N SER A 423 -0.26 31.14 16.40
CA SER A 423 0.73 32.21 16.57
C SER A 423 2.01 32.02 15.74
N HIS A 424 2.21 30.86 15.12
CA HIS A 424 3.39 30.58 14.31
C HIS A 424 3.34 31.35 12.98
N ASP A 425 4.49 31.93 12.56
CA ASP A 425 4.61 32.58 11.26
C ASP A 425 4.84 31.57 10.13
N ASN A 426 4.61 32.00 8.88
CA ASN A 426 4.90 31.21 7.66
C ASN A 426 4.17 29.86 7.55
N LYS A 427 2.86 29.86 7.77
CA LYS A 427 1.99 28.73 7.51
C LYS A 427 1.48 28.75 6.06
N PRO A 428 1.43 27.59 5.33
CA PRO A 428 0.68 27.51 4.09
C PRO A 428 -0.81 27.84 4.31
N ASP A 429 -1.41 28.53 3.35
CA ASP A 429 -2.81 29.00 3.44
C ASP A 429 -3.80 27.91 3.83
N GLU A 430 -3.67 26.72 3.22
CA GLU A 430 -4.54 25.56 3.50
C GLU A 430 -4.41 25.11 4.96
N LEU A 431 -3.18 25.04 5.48
CA LEU A 431 -2.95 24.63 6.87
C LEU A 431 -3.41 25.73 7.84
N GLU A 432 -3.19 26.99 7.51
CA GLU A 432 -3.62 28.13 8.32
C GLU A 432 -5.15 28.20 8.45
N GLU A 433 -5.89 27.94 7.38
CA GLU A 433 -7.35 27.84 7.39
C GLU A 433 -7.83 26.73 8.32
N LEU A 434 -7.21 25.54 8.20
CA LEU A 434 -7.54 24.39 9.06
C LEU A 434 -7.24 24.65 10.53
N ILE A 435 -6.08 25.23 10.85
CA ILE A 435 -5.70 25.61 12.22
C ILE A 435 -6.73 26.60 12.76
N THR A 436 -7.09 27.61 11.98
CA THR A 436 -8.07 28.63 12.38
C THR A 436 -9.44 28.02 12.69
N ASP A 437 -9.98 27.16 11.83
CA ASP A 437 -11.28 26.50 12.07
C ASP A 437 -11.22 25.60 13.33
N PHE A 438 -10.20 24.74 13.43
CA PHE A 438 -10.10 23.81 14.55
C PHE A 438 -9.76 24.46 15.88
N LEU A 439 -8.98 25.56 15.90
CA LEU A 439 -8.71 26.33 17.11
C LEU A 439 -10.02 26.87 17.71
N PHE A 440 -10.77 27.62 16.92
CA PHE A 440 -12.02 28.21 17.44
C PHE A 440 -13.06 27.12 17.76
N ARG A 441 -13.08 26.03 17.00
CA ARG A 441 -13.91 24.88 17.34
C ARG A 441 -13.51 24.27 18.69
N SER A 442 -12.22 24.07 18.95
CA SER A 442 -11.71 23.53 20.22
C SER A 442 -12.00 24.47 21.41
N LEU A 443 -11.77 25.76 21.22
CA LEU A 443 -12.11 26.77 22.25
C LEU A 443 -13.60 26.78 22.56
N MET A 444 -14.47 26.62 21.55
CA MET A 444 -15.91 26.54 21.78
C MET A 444 -16.34 25.27 22.51
N TYR A 445 -15.70 24.12 22.24
CA TYR A 445 -16.00 22.84 22.92
C TYR A 445 -15.39 22.80 24.36
N SER A 446 -14.37 23.57 24.62
CA SER A 446 -13.80 23.74 25.98
C SER A 446 -14.46 24.88 26.77
N ASN A 447 -15.55 25.48 26.25
CA ASN A 447 -16.28 26.62 26.84
C ASN A 447 -15.40 27.87 27.04
N ASN A 448 -14.32 28.01 26.32
CA ASN A 448 -13.43 29.16 26.40
C ASN A 448 -13.89 30.30 25.48
N PHE A 449 -15.06 30.87 25.77
CA PHE A 449 -15.70 31.89 24.93
C PHE A 449 -14.95 33.21 24.96
N GLU A 450 -14.40 33.58 26.14
CA GLU A 450 -13.65 34.84 26.33
C GLU A 450 -12.42 34.85 25.40
N LYS A 451 -11.66 33.77 25.38
CA LYS A 451 -10.50 33.67 24.52
C LYS A 451 -10.88 33.73 23.02
N THR A 452 -11.99 33.11 22.64
CA THR A 452 -12.53 33.25 21.30
C THR A 452 -12.86 34.68 20.94
N LEU A 453 -13.50 35.44 21.86
CA LEU A 453 -13.84 36.84 21.64
C LEU A 453 -12.59 37.72 21.56
N GLU A 454 -11.56 37.43 22.36
CA GLU A 454 -10.27 38.13 22.34
C GLU A 454 -9.59 37.93 20.98
N LEU A 455 -9.34 36.68 20.59
CA LEU A 455 -8.65 36.33 19.36
C LEU A 455 -9.38 36.76 18.05
N THR A 456 -10.70 36.93 18.14
CA THR A 456 -11.52 37.39 17.01
C THR A 456 -11.89 38.86 17.07
N LYS A 457 -11.21 39.67 17.92
CA LYS A 457 -11.54 41.10 18.08
C LYS A 457 -11.50 41.85 16.74
N GLU A 458 -10.44 41.62 15.97
CA GLU A 458 -10.19 42.30 14.69
C GLU A 458 -10.58 41.42 13.48
N TRP A 459 -11.58 40.56 13.63
CA TRP A 459 -11.95 39.54 12.63
C TRP A 459 -12.24 40.11 11.23
N LYS A 460 -12.74 41.35 11.11
CA LYS A 460 -13.11 41.96 9.83
C LYS A 460 -11.91 42.20 8.92
N GLY A 461 -10.72 42.42 9.49
CA GLY A 461 -9.45 42.59 8.78
C GLY A 461 -8.72 41.27 8.51
N SER A 462 -9.19 40.15 9.05
CA SER A 462 -8.54 38.86 8.91
C SER A 462 -8.74 38.26 7.53
N LYS A 463 -7.71 37.54 7.05
CA LYS A 463 -7.79 36.69 5.86
C LYS A 463 -8.90 35.66 5.96
N PHE A 464 -9.12 35.09 7.16
CA PHE A 464 -10.14 34.10 7.46
C PHE A 464 -11.33 34.69 8.22
N ARG A 465 -11.71 35.93 7.84
CA ARG A 465 -12.78 36.70 8.50
C ARG A 465 -14.10 35.93 8.60
N GLY A 466 -14.46 35.14 7.57
CA GLY A 466 -15.66 34.33 7.57
C GLY A 466 -15.68 33.28 8.69
N ILE A 467 -14.55 32.58 8.90
CA ILE A 467 -14.38 31.60 9.98
C ILE A 467 -14.40 32.32 11.33
N GLN A 468 -13.55 33.33 11.52
CA GLN A 468 -13.43 34.07 12.76
C GLN A 468 -14.73 34.76 13.17
N GLY A 469 -15.40 35.42 12.23
CA GLY A 469 -16.69 36.07 12.47
C GLY A 469 -17.80 35.09 12.83
N SER A 470 -17.82 33.89 12.21
CA SER A 470 -18.77 32.86 12.57
C SER A 470 -18.60 32.34 13.99
N TYR A 471 -17.35 32.06 14.42
CA TYR A 471 -17.08 31.61 15.78
C TYR A 471 -17.22 32.73 16.78
N ARG A 472 -16.94 34.00 16.43
CA ARG A 472 -17.26 35.19 17.25
C ARG A 472 -18.76 35.28 17.53
N ALA A 473 -19.60 35.13 16.52
CA ALA A 473 -21.05 35.12 16.69
C ALA A 473 -21.49 33.98 17.63
N ARG A 474 -20.92 32.80 17.50
CA ARG A 474 -21.17 31.67 18.40
C ARG A 474 -20.72 31.97 19.84
N ALA A 475 -19.55 32.57 20.04
CA ALA A 475 -19.03 32.92 21.36
C ALA A 475 -19.88 34.00 22.04
N ILE A 476 -20.31 35.04 21.30
CA ILE A 476 -21.24 36.05 21.81
C ILE A 476 -22.55 35.40 22.27
N LYS A 477 -23.12 34.49 21.49
CA LYS A 477 -24.32 33.76 21.86
C LYS A 477 -24.11 32.91 23.12
N ALA A 478 -23.04 32.13 23.13
CA ALA A 478 -22.74 31.22 24.24
C ALA A 478 -22.43 31.94 25.54
N SER A 479 -21.79 33.12 25.51
CA SER A 479 -21.50 33.91 26.71
C SER A 479 -22.76 34.41 27.42
N VAL A 480 -23.92 34.50 26.75
CA VAL A 480 -25.19 34.93 27.35
C VAL A 480 -26.19 33.76 27.56
N GLU A 481 -25.80 32.53 27.24
CA GLU A 481 -26.74 31.39 27.27
C GLU A 481 -27.29 31.09 28.67
N ASN A 482 -26.47 31.29 29.71
CA ASN A 482 -26.82 31.02 31.09
C ASN A 482 -27.27 32.29 31.87
N ILE A 483 -27.39 33.45 31.20
CA ILE A 483 -27.85 34.67 31.84
C ILE A 483 -29.36 34.61 32.05
N SER A 484 -29.79 34.87 33.27
CA SER A 484 -31.21 34.84 33.62
C SER A 484 -31.95 36.11 33.19
N ASP A 485 -31.26 37.24 33.04
CA ASP A 485 -31.85 38.49 32.56
C ASP A 485 -32.21 38.36 31.05
N ILE A 486 -33.51 38.51 30.77
CA ILE A 486 -34.06 38.35 29.43
C ILE A 486 -33.54 39.42 28.47
N SER A 487 -33.41 40.68 28.94
CA SER A 487 -32.94 41.78 28.11
C SER A 487 -31.47 41.61 27.73
N GLU A 488 -30.62 41.20 28.68
CA GLU A 488 -29.21 41.00 28.44
C GLU A 488 -28.98 39.82 27.47
N ARG A 489 -29.68 38.68 27.70
CA ARG A 489 -29.62 37.52 26.80
C ARG A 489 -30.12 37.87 25.40
N ALA A 490 -31.24 38.59 25.27
CA ALA A 490 -31.80 39.06 24.01
C ALA A 490 -30.82 39.98 23.26
N ASN A 491 -30.20 40.92 23.95
CA ASN A 491 -29.17 41.78 23.38
C ASN A 491 -27.95 40.98 22.88
N GLY A 492 -27.52 39.95 23.61
CA GLY A 492 -26.46 39.04 23.19
C GLY A 492 -26.80 38.29 21.89
N ILE A 493 -28.01 37.74 21.80
CA ILE A 493 -28.52 37.07 20.59
C ILE A 493 -28.56 38.03 19.40
N SER A 494 -29.08 39.26 19.61
CA SER A 494 -29.13 40.30 18.56
C SER A 494 -27.73 40.69 18.05
N ARG A 495 -26.74 40.81 18.98
CA ARG A 495 -25.34 41.04 18.59
C ARG A 495 -24.73 39.86 17.81
N ALA A 496 -25.03 38.64 18.22
CA ALA A 496 -24.58 37.42 17.47
C ALA A 496 -25.18 37.39 16.06
N ILE A 497 -26.48 37.67 15.91
CA ILE A 497 -27.14 37.78 14.62
C ILE A 497 -26.48 38.86 13.76
N LYS A 498 -26.24 40.04 14.30
CA LYS A 498 -25.59 41.12 13.56
C LYS A 498 -24.21 40.72 13.03
N THR A 499 -23.40 40.11 13.91
CA THR A 499 -22.06 39.63 13.53
C THR A 499 -22.15 38.59 12.42
N LEU A 500 -23.06 37.63 12.55
CA LEU A 500 -23.25 36.56 11.54
C LEU A 500 -23.81 37.08 10.22
N SER A 501 -24.73 38.06 10.27
CA SER A 501 -25.25 38.76 9.07
C SER A 501 -24.13 39.51 8.31
N ASP A 502 -23.18 40.12 9.06
CA ASP A 502 -22.01 40.74 8.42
C ASP A 502 -21.15 39.67 7.69
N VAL A 503 -20.93 38.49 8.28
CA VAL A 503 -20.22 37.38 7.65
C VAL A 503 -20.96 36.89 6.41
N LEU A 504 -22.25 36.63 6.51
CA LEU A 504 -23.05 36.12 5.39
C LEU A 504 -23.08 37.10 4.20
N ARG A 505 -23.04 38.41 4.47
CA ARG A 505 -23.00 39.44 3.44
C ARG A 505 -21.65 39.49 2.74
N THR A 506 -20.53 39.24 3.41
CA THR A 506 -19.17 39.40 2.87
C THR A 506 -18.60 38.09 2.33
N ASP A 507 -18.87 36.97 2.98
CA ASP A 507 -18.26 35.66 2.70
C ASP A 507 -19.29 34.57 2.32
N GLY A 508 -20.59 34.90 2.39
CA GLY A 508 -21.68 33.98 2.03
C GLY A 508 -21.90 32.83 3.02
N TYR A 509 -22.57 31.79 2.54
CA TYR A 509 -22.93 30.61 3.35
C TYR A 509 -21.81 29.59 3.42
N ILE A 510 -20.61 30.01 3.87
CA ILE A 510 -19.52 29.06 4.15
C ILE A 510 -19.96 28.08 5.25
N LYS A 511 -19.32 26.90 5.30
CA LYS A 511 -19.72 25.79 6.19
C LYS A 511 -19.86 26.20 7.66
N CYS A 512 -18.85 26.90 8.21
CA CYS A 512 -18.89 27.34 9.60
C CYS A 512 -20.01 28.36 9.85
N ALA A 513 -20.25 29.33 8.95
CA ALA A 513 -21.34 30.29 9.05
C ALA A 513 -22.72 29.61 9.00
N SER A 514 -22.94 28.71 8.04
CA SER A 514 -24.19 27.94 7.89
C SER A 514 -24.52 27.13 9.15
N LEU A 515 -23.52 26.49 9.76
CA LEU A 515 -23.70 25.78 11.02
C LEU A 515 -24.08 26.72 12.19
N GLN A 516 -23.52 27.95 12.24
CA GLN A 516 -23.90 28.92 13.25
C GLN A 516 -25.29 29.52 12.99
N VAL A 517 -25.67 29.76 11.73
CA VAL A 517 -27.07 30.13 11.37
C VAL A 517 -28.03 29.08 11.91
N ARG A 518 -27.81 27.79 11.64
CA ARG A 518 -28.64 26.70 12.17
C ARG A 518 -28.75 26.74 13.69
N ASN A 519 -27.61 26.86 14.39
CA ASN A 519 -27.59 26.84 15.84
C ASN A 519 -28.34 28.04 16.45
N ILE A 520 -28.17 29.23 15.87
CA ILE A 520 -28.87 30.45 16.33
C ILE A 520 -30.36 30.36 16.02
N CYS A 521 -30.75 29.90 14.85
CA CYS A 521 -32.15 29.72 14.45
C CYS A 521 -32.87 28.75 15.38
N ASN A 522 -32.26 27.61 15.69
CA ASN A 522 -32.84 26.63 16.61
C ASN A 522 -33.01 27.18 18.03
N GLU A 523 -32.01 27.88 18.51
CA GLU A 523 -32.10 28.48 19.86
C GLU A 523 -33.20 29.55 19.97
N ILE A 524 -33.26 30.47 19.01
CA ILE A 524 -34.30 31.48 18.97
C ILE A 524 -35.68 30.84 18.91
N ALA A 525 -35.88 29.87 18.01
CA ALA A 525 -37.16 29.18 17.88
C ALA A 525 -37.54 28.43 19.16
N MET A 526 -36.58 27.80 19.83
CA MET A 526 -36.78 27.15 21.13
C MET A 526 -37.20 28.19 22.21
N LEU A 527 -36.42 29.29 22.37
CA LEU A 527 -36.67 30.34 23.36
C LEU A 527 -38.04 30.98 23.13
N MET A 528 -38.36 31.40 21.92
CA MET A 528 -39.66 32.01 21.59
C MET A 528 -40.85 31.07 21.74
N THR A 529 -40.61 29.74 21.71
CA THR A 529 -41.66 28.73 21.93
C THR A 529 -41.85 28.42 23.40
N THR A 530 -40.78 28.35 24.17
CA THR A 530 -40.83 27.94 25.59
C THR A 530 -41.00 29.06 26.59
N LYS A 531 -40.62 30.31 26.21
CA LYS A 531 -40.66 31.51 27.06
C LYS A 531 -41.34 32.66 26.31
N PRO A 532 -42.64 32.94 26.63
CA PRO A 532 -43.44 33.97 25.93
C PRO A 532 -42.81 35.36 25.92
N GLU A 533 -42.00 35.69 26.92
CA GLU A 533 -41.35 36.98 27.06
C GLU A 533 -40.42 37.29 25.87
N TYR A 534 -39.73 36.28 25.32
CA TYR A 534 -38.90 36.45 24.12
C TYR A 534 -39.73 36.72 22.86
N SER A 535 -40.95 36.17 22.75
CA SER A 535 -41.87 36.47 21.67
C SER A 535 -42.39 37.89 21.68
N SER A 536 -42.45 38.51 22.87
CA SER A 536 -42.91 39.88 23.05
C SER A 536 -41.73 40.89 23.07
N HIS A 537 -40.48 40.41 23.05
CA HIS A 537 -39.31 41.27 23.00
C HIS A 537 -39.25 42.11 21.72
N LYS A 538 -38.77 43.35 21.82
CA LYS A 538 -38.66 44.28 20.67
C LYS A 538 -37.95 43.72 19.48
N ASP A 539 -36.90 42.88 19.67
CA ASP A 539 -36.07 42.30 18.63
C ASP A 539 -36.67 41.02 18.03
N SER A 540 -37.79 40.51 18.56
CA SER A 540 -38.40 39.26 18.11
C SER A 540 -38.82 39.24 16.64
N VAL A 541 -39.13 40.43 16.08
CA VAL A 541 -39.46 40.59 14.66
C VAL A 541 -38.20 40.36 13.79
N SER A 542 -37.11 41.01 14.14
CA SER A 542 -35.84 40.89 13.38
C SER A 542 -35.27 39.49 13.50
N TRP A 543 -35.45 38.78 14.61
CA TRP A 543 -35.04 37.40 14.77
C TRP A 543 -35.87 36.46 13.87
N LEU A 544 -37.19 36.67 13.82
CA LEU A 544 -38.06 35.91 12.94
C LEU A 544 -37.71 36.16 11.46
N ASP A 545 -37.41 37.41 11.11
CA ASP A 545 -37.01 37.78 9.74
C ASP A 545 -35.66 37.12 9.39
N PHE A 546 -34.70 37.09 10.34
CA PHE A 546 -33.42 36.37 10.17
C PHE A 546 -33.64 34.87 9.90
N ILE A 547 -34.42 34.19 10.76
CA ILE A 547 -34.70 32.76 10.61
C ILE A 547 -35.37 32.50 9.24
N THR A 548 -36.36 33.32 8.88
CA THR A 548 -37.14 33.20 7.65
C THR A 548 -36.26 33.38 6.41
N LEU A 549 -35.31 34.30 6.45
CA LEU A 549 -34.38 34.57 5.34
C LEU A 549 -33.37 33.46 5.13
N HIS A 550 -32.81 32.93 6.25
CA HIS A 550 -31.64 32.09 6.16
C HIS A 550 -31.91 30.57 6.22
N VAL A 551 -33.04 30.12 6.73
CA VAL A 551 -33.36 28.68 6.81
C VAL A 551 -33.34 28.00 5.43
N PRO A 552 -33.94 28.55 4.36
CA PRO A 552 -33.86 27.95 3.04
C PRO A 552 -32.46 27.81 2.48
N GLU A 553 -31.58 28.77 2.77
CA GLU A 553 -30.20 28.81 2.26
C GLU A 553 -29.29 27.77 2.90
N ILE A 554 -29.62 27.32 4.13
CA ILE A 554 -28.83 26.34 4.87
C ILE A 554 -29.41 24.93 4.84
N LYS A 555 -30.31 24.62 3.89
CA LYS A 555 -31.00 23.32 3.81
C LYS A 555 -30.07 22.10 3.89
N GLU A 556 -28.87 22.17 3.32
CA GLU A 556 -27.88 21.10 3.35
C GLU A 556 -27.27 20.86 4.74
N TYR A 557 -27.36 21.83 5.65
CA TYR A 557 -26.82 21.75 7.02
C TYR A 557 -27.91 21.45 8.06
N LEU A 558 -29.14 21.26 7.65
CA LEU A 558 -30.23 20.85 8.54
C LEU A 558 -30.16 19.32 8.75
N SER A 559 -30.34 18.88 10.00
CA SER A 559 -30.14 17.46 10.37
C SER A 559 -31.18 16.54 9.72
N TYR A 560 -30.73 15.35 9.34
CA TYR A 560 -31.60 14.27 8.87
C TYR A 560 -31.85 13.27 10.01
N PRO A 561 -33.04 12.71 10.20
CA PRO A 561 -34.25 12.91 9.44
C PRO A 561 -34.97 14.21 9.83
N HIS A 562 -34.73 15.27 9.15
CA HIS A 562 -35.35 16.60 9.09
C HIS A 562 -36.03 17.18 10.35
N ARG A 563 -35.76 16.66 11.56
CA ARG A 563 -36.36 17.09 12.81
C ARG A 563 -36.14 18.60 13.07
N ASP A 564 -34.91 19.07 12.87
CA ASP A 564 -34.59 20.48 13.05
C ASP A 564 -35.24 21.33 11.97
N CYS A 565 -35.30 20.83 10.73
CA CYS A 565 -35.94 21.53 9.63
C CYS A 565 -37.45 21.64 9.83
N ASN A 566 -38.11 20.55 10.13
CA ASN A 566 -39.54 20.55 10.40
C ASN A 566 -39.89 21.44 11.58
N PHE A 567 -39.12 21.40 12.66
CA PHE A 567 -39.29 22.26 13.82
C PHE A 567 -39.16 23.75 13.45
N LEU A 568 -38.18 24.13 12.64
CA LEU A 568 -38.02 25.52 12.20
C LEU A 568 -39.12 25.97 11.23
N ILE A 569 -39.55 25.11 10.30
CA ILE A 569 -40.65 25.40 9.37
C ILE A 569 -41.95 25.60 10.15
N ASP A 570 -42.30 24.68 11.04
CA ASP A 570 -43.50 24.77 11.88
C ASP A 570 -43.49 25.99 12.78
N PHE A 571 -42.29 26.33 13.33
CA PHE A 571 -42.11 27.55 14.12
C PHE A 571 -42.37 28.82 13.29
N ILE A 572 -41.76 28.89 12.09
CA ILE A 572 -41.89 30.04 11.18
C ILE A 572 -43.37 30.20 10.81
N GLU A 573 -44.03 29.10 10.39
CA GLU A 573 -45.44 29.12 10.00
C GLU A 573 -46.32 29.64 11.16
N ARG A 574 -46.20 29.08 12.35
CA ARG A 574 -46.98 29.51 13.53
C ARG A 574 -46.76 30.97 13.85
N MET A 575 -45.50 31.47 13.81
CA MET A 575 -45.20 32.87 14.18
C MET A 575 -45.69 33.86 13.12
N HIS A 576 -45.60 33.50 11.83
CA HIS A 576 -46.14 34.37 10.76
C HIS A 576 -47.68 34.40 10.76
N ASN A 577 -48.34 33.25 10.96
CA ASN A 577 -49.80 33.19 11.08
C ASN A 577 -50.30 34.01 12.25
N LYS A 578 -49.60 33.92 13.41
CA LYS A 578 -49.93 34.75 14.60
C LYS A 578 -49.83 36.27 14.32
N ARG A 579 -48.93 36.66 13.39
CA ARG A 579 -48.74 38.04 12.95
C ARG A 579 -49.47 38.41 11.67
N GLN A 580 -50.40 37.56 11.18
CA GLN A 580 -51.19 37.75 9.97
C GLN A 580 -50.29 37.95 8.71
N ARG A 581 -49.12 37.39 8.67
CA ARG A 581 -48.18 37.46 7.52
C ARG A 581 -48.32 36.18 6.66
N ASN A 582 -48.63 36.34 5.38
CA ASN A 582 -48.78 35.22 4.43
C ASN A 582 -47.46 34.83 3.76
N LEU A 583 -46.47 34.40 4.54
CA LEU A 583 -45.13 34.09 4.06
C LEU A 583 -45.08 32.97 3.03
N PHE A 584 -45.77 31.86 3.30
CA PHE A 584 -45.74 30.65 2.46
C PHE A 584 -46.42 30.80 1.10
N LYS A 585 -47.07 31.93 0.82
CA LYS A 585 -47.57 32.28 -0.51
C LYS A 585 -46.49 32.90 -1.42
N SER A 586 -45.27 33.20 -0.89
CA SER A 586 -44.19 33.67 -1.72
C SER A 586 -43.61 32.51 -2.58
N VAL A 587 -43.23 32.79 -3.82
CA VAL A 587 -42.65 31.83 -4.74
C VAL A 587 -41.39 31.20 -4.15
N TYR A 588 -40.60 31.98 -3.45
CA TYR A 588 -39.36 31.55 -2.81
C TYR A 588 -39.57 30.40 -1.77
N TRP A 589 -40.51 30.60 -0.85
CA TRP A 589 -40.85 29.59 0.15
C TRP A 589 -41.59 28.40 -0.45
N SER A 590 -42.46 28.62 -1.44
CA SER A 590 -43.12 27.54 -2.16
C SER A 590 -42.13 26.63 -2.86
N ASN A 591 -41.09 27.19 -3.49
CA ASN A 591 -40.01 26.41 -4.13
C ASN A 591 -39.20 25.64 -3.09
N PHE A 592 -38.79 26.29 -1.99
CA PHE A 592 -38.09 25.61 -0.92
C PHE A 592 -38.86 24.44 -0.33
N LEU A 593 -40.14 24.62 -0.01
CA LEU A 593 -41.00 23.58 0.54
C LEU A 593 -41.26 22.45 -0.49
N SER A 594 -41.40 22.78 -1.77
CA SER A 594 -41.51 21.80 -2.84
C SER A 594 -40.23 20.96 -2.97
N ASP A 595 -39.05 21.60 -2.99
CA ASP A 595 -37.76 20.94 -3.05
C ASP A 595 -37.50 20.07 -1.82
N PHE A 596 -37.86 20.56 -0.65
CA PHE A 596 -37.75 19.84 0.61
C PHE A 596 -38.62 18.58 0.62
N LYS A 597 -39.92 18.68 0.24
CA LYS A 597 -40.85 17.53 0.12
C LYS A 597 -40.47 16.57 -1.01
N SER A 598 -39.93 17.07 -2.12
CA SER A 598 -39.41 16.21 -3.19
C SER A 598 -38.14 15.51 -2.83
N GLY A 599 -37.28 16.12 -1.98
CA GLY A 599 -36.09 15.53 -1.39
C GLY A 599 -36.41 14.38 -0.42
N GLU A 600 -37.50 14.51 0.37
CA GLU A 600 -38.03 13.41 1.19
C GLU A 600 -38.42 12.21 0.33
N LYS A 601 -39.09 12.44 -0.81
CA LYS A 601 -39.45 11.36 -1.73
C LYS A 601 -38.28 10.76 -2.48
N LYS A 602 -37.24 11.55 -2.80
CA LYS A 602 -36.03 11.06 -3.50
C LYS A 602 -35.05 10.32 -2.59
N GLN A 603 -35.02 10.58 -1.28
CA GLN A 603 -34.17 9.88 -0.34
C GLN A 603 -34.79 8.59 0.23
N SER A 604 -36.08 8.35 0.02
CA SER A 604 -36.74 7.10 0.42
C SER A 604 -36.51 5.94 -0.56
N PHE A 605 -36.02 6.20 -1.76
CA PHE A 605 -35.74 5.16 -2.77
C PHE A 605 -34.25 5.28 -3.21
N SER A 606 -33.48 4.22 -3.07
CA SER A 606 -32.09 4.21 -3.49
C SER A 606 -32.01 4.49 -5.00
N SER A 607 -31.14 5.41 -5.40
CA SER A 607 -30.83 5.69 -6.80
C SER A 607 -30.01 4.55 -7.46
N GLN A 608 -30.10 3.33 -6.95
CA GLN A 608 -29.46 2.17 -7.52
C GLN A 608 -30.19 1.80 -8.83
N ARG A 609 -29.44 1.80 -9.93
CA ARG A 609 -29.95 1.30 -11.22
C ARG A 609 -29.99 -0.22 -11.15
N MET A 610 -31.11 -0.81 -11.62
CA MET A 610 -31.18 -2.24 -11.88
C MET A 610 -30.05 -2.62 -12.85
N THR A 611 -29.33 -3.66 -12.52
CA THR A 611 -28.37 -4.34 -13.40
C THR A 611 -29.03 -5.58 -13.98
N ASP A 612 -28.42 -6.20 -14.98
CA ASP A 612 -28.93 -7.43 -15.62
C ASP A 612 -29.10 -8.62 -14.65
N GLN A 613 -28.50 -8.52 -13.45
CA GLN A 613 -28.59 -9.54 -12.39
C GLN A 613 -29.81 -9.33 -11.45
N HIS A 614 -30.48 -8.18 -11.53
CA HIS A 614 -31.62 -7.88 -10.66
C HIS A 614 -32.94 -8.35 -11.27
N ILE A 615 -33.75 -8.98 -10.43
CA ILE A 615 -35.12 -9.41 -10.79
C ILE A 615 -36.13 -8.50 -10.05
N GLU A 616 -37.08 -7.92 -10.78
CA GLU A 616 -38.20 -7.19 -10.20
C GLU A 616 -39.17 -8.15 -9.57
N VAL A 617 -39.46 -7.98 -8.28
CA VAL A 617 -40.42 -8.79 -7.52
C VAL A 617 -41.44 -7.89 -6.83
N THR A 618 -42.65 -8.41 -6.64
CA THR A 618 -43.75 -7.71 -5.96
C THR A 618 -44.03 -8.39 -4.62
N VAL A 619 -44.13 -7.62 -3.54
CA VAL A 619 -44.38 -8.12 -2.19
C VAL A 619 -45.80 -8.74 -2.15
N GLU A 620 -45.88 -10.01 -1.78
CA GLU A 620 -47.15 -10.72 -1.62
C GLU A 620 -47.77 -10.49 -0.25
N LYS A 621 -46.96 -10.59 0.80
CA LYS A 621 -47.42 -10.45 2.17
C LYS A 621 -46.31 -10.03 3.11
N GLN A 622 -46.59 -9.05 3.95
CA GLN A 622 -45.77 -8.71 5.11
C GLN A 622 -46.41 -9.37 6.33
N LEU A 623 -45.64 -10.22 7.00
CA LEU A 623 -46.10 -10.97 8.16
C LEU A 623 -45.93 -10.15 9.43
N LYS A 624 -46.96 -10.15 10.29
CA LYS A 624 -46.92 -9.58 11.63
C LYS A 624 -47.09 -10.69 12.65
N ASP A 625 -46.32 -10.62 13.73
CA ASP A 625 -46.44 -11.45 14.89
C ASP A 625 -46.88 -10.55 16.06
N GLY A 626 -48.19 -10.49 16.32
CA GLY A 626 -48.79 -9.44 17.14
C GLY A 626 -48.55 -8.05 16.56
N ASP A 627 -48.06 -7.11 17.36
CA ASP A 627 -47.67 -5.75 16.94
C ASP A 627 -46.25 -5.68 16.33
N ARG A 628 -45.51 -6.78 16.28
CA ARG A 628 -44.14 -6.81 15.75
C ARG A 628 -44.11 -7.28 14.30
N LEU A 629 -43.56 -6.45 13.43
CA LEU A 629 -43.26 -6.81 12.04
C LEU A 629 -42.09 -7.82 12.01
N GLN A 630 -42.27 -8.91 11.28
CA GLN A 630 -41.18 -9.87 11.06
C GLN A 630 -40.09 -9.27 10.17
N LYS A 631 -38.87 -9.73 10.34
CA LYS A 631 -37.69 -9.25 9.60
C LYS A 631 -37.54 -9.89 8.20
N PHE A 632 -38.59 -10.50 7.69
CA PHE A 632 -38.63 -11.11 6.36
C PHE A 632 -39.99 -10.94 5.72
N ILE A 633 -40.01 -10.98 4.39
CA ILE A 633 -41.20 -10.91 3.55
C ILE A 633 -41.14 -11.95 2.44
N PHE A 634 -42.28 -12.24 1.85
CA PHE A 634 -42.36 -13.01 0.63
C PHE A 634 -42.77 -12.11 -0.53
N ALA A 635 -42.12 -12.31 -1.69
CA ALA A 635 -42.37 -11.57 -2.90
C ALA A 635 -42.39 -12.51 -4.11
N ARG A 636 -43.06 -12.12 -5.18
CA ARG A 636 -43.18 -12.91 -6.41
C ARG A 636 -42.71 -12.11 -7.63
N SER A 637 -41.97 -12.76 -8.51
CA SER A 637 -41.59 -12.21 -9.82
C SER A 637 -42.72 -12.35 -10.85
N LYS A 638 -42.58 -11.71 -11.99
CA LYS A 638 -43.57 -11.76 -13.07
C LYS A 638 -43.83 -13.14 -13.66
N ASP A 639 -42.81 -14.02 -13.60
CA ASP A 639 -42.89 -15.42 -14.04
C ASP A 639 -43.53 -16.37 -13.00
N GLY A 640 -43.94 -15.84 -11.85
CA GLY A 640 -44.58 -16.59 -10.79
C GLY A 640 -43.65 -17.20 -9.74
N THR A 641 -42.32 -17.03 -9.87
CA THR A 641 -41.34 -17.56 -8.92
C THR A 641 -41.42 -16.78 -7.60
N ARG A 642 -41.41 -17.52 -6.48
CA ARG A 642 -41.54 -16.94 -5.14
C ARG A 642 -40.20 -16.79 -4.46
N TYR A 643 -39.99 -15.67 -3.77
CA TYR A 643 -38.73 -15.29 -3.12
C TYR A 643 -38.95 -14.98 -1.65
N PHE A 644 -38.01 -15.44 -0.83
CA PHE A 644 -37.87 -15.09 0.58
C PHE A 644 -36.85 -13.97 0.72
N ILE A 645 -37.25 -12.85 1.29
CA ILE A 645 -36.42 -11.65 1.41
C ILE A 645 -36.31 -11.27 2.87
N HIS A 646 -35.11 -11.38 3.42
CA HIS A 646 -34.80 -10.93 4.78
C HIS A 646 -34.42 -9.44 4.76
N LEU A 647 -34.74 -8.69 5.82
CA LEU A 647 -34.37 -7.27 5.97
C LEU A 647 -32.88 -7.01 5.69
N ASN A 648 -32.01 -7.91 6.10
CA ASN A 648 -30.57 -7.77 5.90
C ASN A 648 -30.12 -7.91 4.43
N ALA A 649 -30.97 -8.45 3.55
CA ALA A 649 -30.69 -8.54 2.12
C ALA A 649 -30.95 -7.20 1.40
N LEU A 650 -31.70 -6.28 2.00
CA LEU A 650 -31.96 -4.97 1.41
C LEU A 650 -30.84 -4.01 1.78
N LYS A 651 -29.93 -3.78 0.85
CA LYS A 651 -28.81 -2.86 1.02
C LYS A 651 -29.30 -1.41 1.13
N ASN A 652 -28.76 -0.70 2.11
CA ASN A 652 -29.05 0.73 2.37
C ASN A 652 -30.48 1.06 2.84
N GLU A 653 -31.29 0.06 3.17
CA GLU A 653 -32.61 0.29 3.70
C GLU A 653 -32.61 0.19 5.24
N ASN A 654 -33.32 1.10 5.88
CA ASN A 654 -33.45 1.10 7.34
C ASN A 654 -34.77 0.48 7.80
N LEU A 655 -34.91 0.31 9.12
CA LEU A 655 -36.09 -0.29 9.72
C LEU A 655 -37.38 0.51 9.47
N SER A 656 -37.26 1.82 9.20
CA SER A 656 -38.42 2.68 8.89
C SER A 656 -38.97 2.39 7.51
N THR A 657 -38.11 2.29 6.49
CA THR A 657 -38.52 1.95 5.10
C THR A 657 -39.08 0.54 5.01
N TRP A 658 -38.52 -0.41 5.79
CA TRP A 658 -39.05 -1.77 5.93
C TRP A 658 -40.51 -1.78 6.46
N LYS A 659 -40.85 -0.89 7.40
CA LYS A 659 -42.18 -0.77 7.97
C LYS A 659 -43.21 -0.21 7.00
N GLU A 660 -42.77 0.49 5.96
CA GLU A 660 -43.61 1.06 4.94
C GLU A 660 -43.97 0.09 3.82
N LEU A 661 -43.25 -1.03 3.68
CA LEU A 661 -43.53 -2.07 2.70
C LEU A 661 -44.93 -2.66 2.90
N ARG A 662 -45.70 -2.76 1.82
CA ARG A 662 -47.08 -3.31 1.79
C ARG A 662 -47.20 -4.37 0.70
N THR A 663 -48.26 -5.12 0.71
CA THR A 663 -48.65 -5.96 -0.44
C THR A 663 -48.76 -5.10 -1.70
N GLY A 664 -48.05 -5.45 -2.76
CA GLY A 664 -47.94 -4.68 -3.99
C GLY A 664 -46.68 -3.80 -4.11
N SER A 665 -45.89 -3.60 -3.03
CA SER A 665 -44.59 -2.92 -3.10
C SER A 665 -43.67 -3.68 -4.03
N LYS A 666 -42.82 -2.95 -4.80
CA LYS A 666 -41.91 -3.51 -5.77
C LYS A 666 -40.45 -3.43 -5.26
N LEU A 667 -39.70 -4.49 -5.44
CA LEU A 667 -38.30 -4.59 -5.08
C LEU A 667 -37.48 -5.12 -6.26
N ALA A 668 -36.22 -4.71 -6.34
CA ALA A 668 -35.26 -5.32 -7.21
C ALA A 668 -34.35 -6.21 -6.33
N ILE A 669 -34.24 -7.50 -6.63
CA ILE A 669 -33.44 -8.46 -5.85
C ILE A 669 -32.49 -9.22 -6.74
N ILE A 670 -31.35 -9.65 -6.16
CA ILE A 670 -30.46 -10.65 -6.74
C ILE A 670 -30.74 -11.97 -6.01
N PRO A 671 -31.22 -13.00 -6.70
CA PRO A 671 -31.48 -14.29 -6.09
C PRO A 671 -30.17 -15.03 -5.75
N ASP A 672 -30.19 -15.77 -4.67
CA ASP A 672 -29.10 -16.69 -4.31
C ASP A 672 -29.32 -18.04 -5.03
N LEU A 673 -28.83 -18.14 -6.26
CA LEU A 673 -28.98 -19.35 -7.09
C LEU A 673 -28.01 -20.48 -6.71
N GLU A 674 -27.02 -20.21 -5.85
CA GLU A 674 -26.03 -21.22 -5.40
C GLU A 674 -26.58 -22.08 -4.24
N ASN A 675 -27.59 -21.59 -3.53
CA ASN A 675 -28.15 -22.22 -2.33
C ASN A 675 -29.63 -22.60 -2.48
N ILE A 676 -30.07 -22.98 -3.67
CA ILE A 676 -31.46 -23.45 -3.90
C ILE A 676 -31.63 -24.81 -3.24
N LYS A 677 -32.54 -24.89 -2.26
CA LYS A 677 -33.00 -26.16 -1.67
C LYS A 677 -34.31 -26.55 -2.35
N GLU A 678 -34.39 -27.79 -2.84
CA GLU A 678 -35.62 -28.33 -3.41
C GLU A 678 -36.79 -28.12 -2.43
N GLU A 679 -37.92 -27.60 -2.96
CA GLU A 679 -39.17 -27.26 -2.24
C GLU A 679 -39.13 -26.01 -1.32
N LYS A 680 -38.16 -25.12 -1.39
CA LYS A 680 -38.15 -23.86 -0.63
C LYS A 680 -38.11 -22.64 -1.53
N ASP A 681 -38.71 -21.54 -1.03
CA ASP A 681 -38.63 -20.23 -1.71
C ASP A 681 -37.16 -19.80 -1.91
N ILE A 682 -36.85 -19.22 -3.06
CA ILE A 682 -35.50 -18.77 -3.39
C ILE A 682 -35.15 -17.57 -2.49
N VAL A 683 -34.00 -17.61 -1.83
CA VAL A 683 -33.55 -16.55 -0.94
C VAL A 683 -32.96 -15.40 -1.75
N ALA A 684 -33.29 -14.17 -1.38
CA ALA A 684 -32.63 -12.99 -1.95
C ALA A 684 -31.28 -12.75 -1.27
N LYS A 685 -30.20 -12.71 -2.05
CA LYS A 685 -28.83 -12.38 -1.61
C LYS A 685 -28.69 -10.87 -1.34
N GLU A 686 -29.23 -10.07 -2.22
CA GLU A 686 -29.21 -8.62 -2.17
C GLU A 686 -30.46 -8.03 -2.80
N GLY A 687 -30.80 -6.79 -2.45
CA GLY A 687 -31.90 -6.09 -3.10
C GLY A 687 -32.07 -4.65 -2.60
N PHE A 688 -33.00 -3.94 -3.22
CA PHE A 688 -33.42 -2.60 -2.84
C PHE A 688 -34.86 -2.34 -3.24
N ILE A 689 -35.51 -1.35 -2.62
CA ILE A 689 -36.91 -1.01 -2.85
C ILE A 689 -37.04 -0.14 -4.10
N LEU A 690 -37.88 -0.53 -5.03
CA LEU A 690 -38.27 0.23 -6.24
C LEU A 690 -39.43 1.15 -5.99
N SER A 691 -40.47 0.64 -5.32
CA SER A 691 -41.66 1.41 -4.91
C SER A 691 -42.33 0.75 -3.71
N VAL A 692 -42.93 1.55 -2.84
CA VAL A 692 -43.71 1.09 -1.68
C VAL A 692 -45.21 1.08 -2.01
#